data_b38f65fee056efbd4c88d196bd174bb4
#
_entry.id   b38f65fee056efbd4c88d196bd174bb4
#
_cell.length_a   1.000
_cell.length_b   1.000
_cell.length_c   1.000
_cell.angle_alpha   90.00
_cell.angle_beta   90.00
_cell.angle_gamma   90.00
#
_symmetry.space_group_name_H-M   'P 1'
#
loop_
_entity.id
_entity.type
_entity.pdbx_description
1 polymer ?
#
loop_
_entity_poly.entity_id
_entity_poly.type
_entity_poly.pdbx_seq_one_letter_code
_entity_poly.pdbx_strand_id
1 'polypeptide(L)'
;AEALATQALARGVVANAKAGAAFAREVADALGRGALAIGGAPDSRPLVLDGGSPDAAATLTALIAEHRGRNAAEVAARWWSARLQGVMDAVLRCAGDAEACADPHRNTSLARAAEAARQAGVDDVTILDAIALARTGQSDWPCAAAPVEAAGVQVVVAGQVDGTTVRAAWATGAVAVAADRAAAEQIAEQAAAMRGGVDLMAFWSEQTFDIAGFEATVVLAARALAAAADGPVALGLAGLADWLAAHGLDYDSHAGRETAGELYLDAARALEAAGVVLKGGLAVFVDPDLSLRLGGANLAARPWNGPVTLAQTADGEAVRVIADGALRGLAALGIDLGEARAALLGTGDLFAAPAVDHRALAARGFTDHEIAAAEAALPLVSRLSDAFAPAVLGDGFVRDVLGATAEQLADPRLDVLALAGFTRAEVAQAHGHALGCDTLATAPFLNVDQARVFLSAQERGDGATAAMLAALAPALAFAPLSEPVLAWDATLDDTQTALVGLLPTRPRRAAPPADLALEIPSLAEARPAREAPTPEERIVERVVERERTRRKLPDRRKGYIQKAAVGGHKVYLHTGEYDDGELGEIFIDMHKEGAAFRSLMNNFAIAISIGLQYGVPLDEFVDAFVFTRFEPAGPVTGNDTVKSATSILDYIFRELGVSYLGRDDLASDDPGALNADGLGHGKADAPELDEPQLASRFISRGFSRGAAPDNLVFLPSAGRSGGPAANEAADVCAACGDIAVVRKGSALICQTCGVRAGSGARDQAGHDQMGHDQAGHDQTG
;
A
#
# COMPACT_ATOMS: atom_id res chain seq x y z
N ALA A 1 -3.18 37.04 -13.48
CA ALA A 1 -4.28 38.01 -13.57
C ALA A 1 -4.29 38.74 -14.92
N GLU A 2 -3.17 39.34 -15.38
CA GLU A 2 -3.13 40.10 -16.66
C GLU A 2 -3.41 39.22 -17.89
N ALA A 3 -2.87 38.00 -17.93
CA ALA A 3 -3.16 37.05 -19.01
C ALA A 3 -4.64 36.68 -19.05
N LEU A 4 -5.26 36.45 -17.90
CA LEU A 4 -6.69 36.18 -17.78
C LEU A 4 -7.54 37.37 -18.24
N ALA A 5 -7.14 38.60 -17.91
CA ALA A 5 -7.84 39.81 -18.38
C ALA A 5 -7.78 39.98 -19.92
N THR A 6 -6.65 39.64 -20.52
CA THR A 6 -6.50 39.63 -21.98
C THR A 6 -7.41 38.59 -22.63
N GLN A 7 -7.47 37.38 -22.06
CA GLN A 7 -8.39 36.33 -22.52
C GLN A 7 -9.86 36.71 -22.29
N ALA A 8 -10.17 37.31 -21.12
CA ALA A 8 -11.51 37.78 -20.79
C ALA A 8 -12.03 38.83 -21.79
N LEU A 9 -11.16 39.74 -22.24
CA LEU A 9 -11.49 40.71 -23.27
C LEU A 9 -11.72 40.03 -24.62
N ALA A 10 -10.82 39.13 -25.02
CA ALA A 10 -10.91 38.40 -26.29
C ALA A 10 -12.18 37.54 -26.37
N ARG A 11 -12.65 36.99 -25.25
CA ARG A 11 -13.85 36.16 -25.16
C ARG A 11 -15.14 36.95 -24.82
N GLY A 12 -15.05 38.26 -24.67
CA GLY A 12 -16.22 39.11 -24.38
C GLY A 12 -16.74 38.95 -22.90
N VAL A 13 -15.97 38.34 -22.02
CA VAL A 13 -16.28 38.25 -20.58
C VAL A 13 -16.21 39.62 -19.91
N VAL A 14 -15.34 40.51 -20.42
CA VAL A 14 -15.24 41.90 -20.05
C VAL A 14 -15.45 42.79 -21.28
N ALA A 15 -16.13 43.93 -21.13
CA ALA A 15 -16.62 44.71 -22.22
C ALA A 15 -15.54 45.54 -22.94
N ASN A 16 -14.47 45.94 -22.25
CA ASN A 16 -13.42 46.79 -22.79
C ASN A 16 -12.12 46.69 -21.95
N ALA A 17 -11.04 47.31 -22.44
CA ALA A 17 -9.73 47.28 -21.78
C ALA A 17 -9.72 47.88 -20.36
N LYS A 18 -10.57 48.90 -20.08
CA LYS A 18 -10.69 49.49 -18.74
C LYS A 18 -11.33 48.48 -17.75
N ALA A 19 -12.36 47.80 -18.19
CA ALA A 19 -13.01 46.73 -17.42
C ALA A 19 -12.04 45.55 -17.24
N GLY A 20 -11.23 45.21 -18.26
CA GLY A 20 -10.19 44.21 -18.18
C GLY A 20 -9.11 44.53 -17.15
N ALA A 21 -8.67 45.79 -17.08
CA ALA A 21 -7.69 46.22 -16.07
C ALA A 21 -8.27 46.22 -14.63
N ALA A 22 -9.57 46.49 -14.45
CA ALA A 22 -10.24 46.33 -13.16
C ALA A 22 -10.32 44.86 -12.76
N PHE A 23 -10.80 44.01 -13.66
CA PHE A 23 -10.87 42.57 -13.51
C PHE A 23 -9.51 41.95 -13.12
N ALA A 24 -8.41 42.36 -13.82
CA ALA A 24 -7.07 41.90 -13.50
C ALA A 24 -6.66 42.22 -12.06
N ARG A 25 -7.00 43.42 -11.56
CA ARG A 25 -6.70 43.84 -10.19
C ARG A 25 -7.51 43.06 -9.18
N GLU A 26 -8.80 42.87 -9.39
CA GLU A 26 -9.68 42.08 -8.51
C GLU A 26 -9.23 40.62 -8.42
N VAL A 27 -8.87 40.03 -9.59
CA VAL A 27 -8.33 38.65 -9.61
C VAL A 27 -6.98 38.57 -8.88
N ALA A 28 -6.09 39.57 -9.13
CA ALA A 28 -4.78 39.57 -8.44
C ALA A 28 -4.93 39.73 -6.92
N ASP A 29 -5.84 40.59 -6.48
CA ASP A 29 -6.13 40.76 -5.05
C ASP A 29 -6.72 39.49 -4.41
N ALA A 30 -7.71 38.85 -5.07
CA ALA A 30 -8.32 37.63 -4.58
C ALA A 30 -7.31 36.45 -4.52
N LEU A 31 -6.44 36.30 -5.52
CA LEU A 31 -5.34 35.33 -5.53
C LEU A 31 -4.32 35.65 -4.42
N GLY A 32 -3.95 36.92 -4.25
CA GLY A 32 -2.97 37.35 -3.24
C GLY A 32 -3.44 37.15 -1.79
N ARG A 33 -4.75 37.20 -1.57
CA ARG A 33 -5.36 36.91 -0.25
C ARG A 33 -5.63 35.43 -0.01
N GLY A 34 -5.36 34.56 -0.98
CA GLY A 34 -5.74 33.12 -0.89
C GLY A 34 -7.25 32.87 -0.98
N ALA A 35 -8.07 33.89 -1.28
CA ALA A 35 -9.52 33.75 -1.40
C ALA A 35 -9.97 33.02 -2.68
N LEU A 36 -9.11 32.98 -3.69
CA LEU A 36 -9.33 32.38 -5.00
C LEU A 36 -8.10 31.58 -5.42
N ALA A 37 -8.33 30.39 -5.99
CA ALA A 37 -7.31 29.67 -6.73
C ALA A 37 -7.88 29.19 -8.07
N ILE A 38 -7.03 29.16 -9.10
CA ILE A 38 -7.38 28.68 -10.44
C ILE A 38 -6.36 27.64 -10.85
N GLY A 39 -6.85 26.43 -11.17
CA GLY A 39 -6.06 25.31 -11.67
C GLY A 39 -6.08 25.19 -13.17
N GLY A 40 -5.46 24.13 -13.68
CA GLY A 40 -5.56 23.73 -15.09
C GLY A 40 -6.74 22.78 -15.34
N ALA A 41 -6.99 22.52 -16.62
CA ALA A 41 -7.80 21.38 -17.01
C ALA A 41 -6.92 20.11 -17.00
N PRO A 42 -7.43 18.95 -16.55
CA PRO A 42 -6.73 17.69 -16.71
C PRO A 42 -6.48 17.36 -18.20
N ASP A 43 -5.39 16.65 -18.47
CA ASP A 43 -4.98 16.30 -19.85
C ASP A 43 -5.92 15.28 -20.52
N SER A 44 -6.72 14.56 -19.76
CA SER A 44 -7.60 13.52 -20.27
C SER A 44 -8.96 13.50 -19.58
N ARG A 45 -10.00 13.16 -20.36
CA ARG A 45 -11.33 12.87 -19.86
C ARG A 45 -11.43 11.40 -19.49
N PRO A 46 -12.03 11.03 -18.34
CA PRO A 46 -12.32 9.65 -17.99
C PRO A 46 -13.15 8.93 -19.05
N LEU A 47 -12.84 7.65 -19.23
CA LEU A 47 -13.62 6.78 -20.12
C LEU A 47 -14.90 6.34 -19.43
N VAL A 48 -16.04 6.48 -20.13
CA VAL A 48 -17.34 5.99 -19.63
C VAL A 48 -17.65 4.63 -20.24
N LEU A 49 -17.86 3.62 -19.39
CA LEU A 49 -18.13 2.24 -19.77
C LEU A 49 -19.50 1.79 -19.26
N ASP A 50 -20.20 0.95 -20.03
CA ASP A 50 -21.42 0.30 -19.57
C ASP A 50 -21.05 -0.96 -18.77
N GLY A 51 -21.48 -1.02 -17.50
CA GLY A 51 -21.18 -2.13 -16.59
C GLY A 51 -21.70 -3.46 -17.11
N GLY A 52 -20.92 -4.51 -16.88
CA GLY A 52 -21.24 -5.87 -17.35
C GLY A 52 -21.00 -6.12 -18.84
N SER A 53 -20.54 -5.13 -19.60
CA SER A 53 -20.19 -5.35 -21.01
C SER A 53 -18.80 -6.02 -21.15
N PRO A 54 -18.57 -6.85 -22.18
CA PRO A 54 -17.26 -7.45 -22.45
C PRO A 54 -16.15 -6.41 -22.65
N ASP A 55 -16.45 -5.28 -23.29
CA ASP A 55 -15.52 -4.18 -23.52
C ASP A 55 -15.10 -3.52 -22.19
N ALA A 56 -16.06 -3.35 -21.25
CA ALA A 56 -15.74 -2.85 -19.91
C ALA A 56 -14.79 -3.80 -19.18
N ALA A 57 -15.06 -5.10 -19.20
CA ALA A 57 -14.21 -6.10 -18.55
C ALA A 57 -12.79 -6.11 -19.13
N ALA A 58 -12.64 -6.01 -20.46
CA ALA A 58 -11.33 -5.93 -21.12
C ALA A 58 -10.56 -4.67 -20.73
N THR A 59 -11.22 -3.51 -20.78
CA THR A 59 -10.62 -2.21 -20.43
C THR A 59 -10.20 -2.15 -18.97
N LEU A 60 -11.05 -2.61 -18.05
CA LEU A 60 -10.73 -2.65 -16.61
C LEU A 60 -9.59 -3.61 -16.30
N THR A 61 -9.50 -4.75 -17.00
CA THR A 61 -8.37 -5.67 -16.86
C THR A 61 -7.07 -5.04 -17.35
N ALA A 62 -7.09 -4.31 -18.46
CA ALA A 62 -5.93 -3.58 -18.96
C ALA A 62 -5.50 -2.48 -17.98
N LEU A 63 -6.45 -1.74 -17.39
CA LEU A 63 -6.18 -0.72 -16.38
C LEU A 63 -5.47 -1.31 -15.13
N ILE A 64 -5.92 -2.48 -14.66
CA ILE A 64 -5.25 -3.18 -13.55
C ILE A 64 -3.82 -3.56 -13.93
N ALA A 65 -3.62 -4.09 -15.13
CA ALA A 65 -2.29 -4.50 -15.60
C ALA A 65 -1.34 -3.30 -15.71
N GLU A 66 -1.82 -2.19 -16.27
CA GLU A 66 -1.06 -0.94 -16.37
C GLU A 66 -0.69 -0.38 -15.00
N HIS A 67 -1.63 -0.34 -14.06
CA HIS A 67 -1.38 0.12 -12.69
C HIS A 67 -0.32 -0.74 -11.98
N ARG A 68 -0.41 -2.06 -12.11
CA ARG A 68 0.60 -3.00 -11.58
C ARG A 68 1.97 -2.77 -12.21
N GLY A 69 2.01 -2.55 -13.51
CA GLY A 69 3.25 -2.23 -14.22
C GLY A 69 3.91 -0.94 -13.71
N ARG A 70 3.12 0.12 -13.50
CA ARG A 70 3.61 1.38 -12.92
C ARG A 70 4.14 1.20 -11.50
N ASN A 71 3.41 0.49 -10.64
CA ASN A 71 3.86 0.21 -9.27
C ASN A 71 5.17 -0.60 -9.25
N ALA A 72 5.29 -1.61 -10.11
CA ALA A 72 6.53 -2.37 -10.24
C ALA A 72 7.70 -1.50 -10.72
N ALA A 73 7.46 -0.62 -11.69
CA ALA A 73 8.46 0.32 -12.17
C ALA A 73 8.88 1.33 -11.10
N GLU A 74 7.94 1.82 -10.29
CA GLU A 74 8.23 2.71 -9.17
C GLU A 74 9.11 2.04 -8.11
N VAL A 75 8.79 0.80 -7.73
CA VAL A 75 9.59 0.03 -6.77
C VAL A 75 11.00 -0.18 -7.32
N ALA A 76 11.14 -0.54 -8.60
CA ALA A 76 12.43 -0.69 -9.26
C ALA A 76 13.22 0.63 -9.29
N ALA A 77 12.57 1.74 -9.63
CA ALA A 77 13.19 3.06 -9.68
C ALA A 77 13.70 3.50 -8.30
N ARG A 78 12.92 3.30 -7.23
CA ARG A 78 13.36 3.58 -5.85
C ARG A 78 14.56 2.73 -5.44
N TRP A 79 14.53 1.45 -5.79
CA TRP A 79 15.63 0.52 -5.51
C TRP A 79 16.92 0.94 -6.21
N TRP A 80 16.84 1.30 -7.49
CA TRP A 80 17.99 1.74 -8.27
C TRP A 80 18.48 3.12 -7.85
N SER A 81 17.58 4.04 -7.52
CA SER A 81 17.91 5.39 -7.05
C SER A 81 18.87 5.37 -5.85
N ALA A 82 18.60 4.53 -4.86
CA ALA A 82 19.49 4.40 -3.70
C ALA A 82 20.89 3.89 -4.09
N ARG A 83 21.00 3.02 -5.09
CA ARG A 83 22.31 2.50 -5.60
C ARG A 83 23.04 3.53 -6.42
N LEU A 84 22.33 4.26 -7.29
CA LEU A 84 22.91 5.33 -8.11
C LEU A 84 23.32 6.53 -7.27
N GLN A 85 22.57 6.86 -6.23
CA GLN A 85 22.97 7.85 -5.23
C GLN A 85 24.28 7.45 -4.56
N GLY A 86 24.44 6.18 -4.20
CA GLY A 86 25.72 5.66 -3.67
C GLY A 86 26.89 5.81 -4.62
N VAL A 87 26.67 5.66 -5.94
CA VAL A 87 27.67 5.92 -6.98
C VAL A 87 28.04 7.40 -7.02
N MET A 88 27.07 8.31 -7.03
CA MET A 88 27.28 9.77 -7.01
C MET A 88 28.02 10.19 -5.75
N ASP A 89 27.61 9.73 -4.58
CA ASP A 89 28.24 9.99 -3.30
C ASP A 89 29.71 9.57 -3.27
N ALA A 90 30.03 8.42 -3.87
CA ALA A 90 31.41 7.93 -3.93
C ALA A 90 32.31 8.82 -4.79
N VAL A 91 31.78 9.49 -5.80
CA VAL A 91 32.50 10.49 -6.60
C VAL A 91 32.64 11.80 -5.81
N LEU A 92 31.53 12.31 -5.23
CA LEU A 92 31.48 13.61 -4.56
C LEU A 92 32.28 13.67 -3.26
N ARG A 93 32.34 12.57 -2.50
CA ARG A 93 33.09 12.46 -1.24
C ARG A 93 34.57 12.12 -1.43
N CYS A 94 35.02 11.91 -2.67
CA CYS A 94 36.41 11.62 -2.96
C CYS A 94 37.28 12.88 -2.84
N ALA A 95 38.39 12.81 -2.12
CA ALA A 95 39.31 13.92 -1.89
C ALA A 95 40.39 14.05 -2.97
N GLY A 96 40.33 13.28 -4.08
CA GLY A 96 41.26 13.30 -5.18
C GLY A 96 40.99 14.35 -6.25
N ASP A 97 41.74 14.31 -7.35
CA ASP A 97 41.39 15.07 -8.55
C ASP A 97 40.10 14.54 -9.19
N ALA A 98 39.39 15.38 -9.93
CA ALA A 98 38.07 15.07 -10.51
C ALA A 98 38.10 13.86 -11.46
N GLU A 99 39.23 13.60 -12.16
CA GLU A 99 39.35 12.44 -13.04
C GLU A 99 39.58 11.17 -12.23
N ALA A 100 40.46 11.23 -11.20
CA ALA A 100 40.70 10.10 -10.32
C ALA A 100 39.47 9.72 -9.51
N CYS A 101 38.68 10.70 -9.04
CA CYS A 101 37.46 10.45 -8.30
C CYS A 101 36.36 9.80 -9.15
N ALA A 102 36.35 10.05 -10.44
CA ALA A 102 35.38 9.46 -11.39
C ALA A 102 35.84 8.15 -12.04
N ASP A 103 37.06 7.73 -11.75
CA ASP A 103 37.62 6.48 -12.29
C ASP A 103 37.49 5.34 -11.27
N PRO A 104 36.70 4.28 -11.53
CA PRO A 104 36.57 3.14 -10.63
C PRO A 104 37.85 2.40 -10.33
N HIS A 105 38.86 2.49 -11.21
CA HIS A 105 40.19 1.87 -10.99
C HIS A 105 41.02 2.66 -9.95
N ARG A 106 40.75 3.94 -9.78
CA ARG A 106 41.50 4.83 -8.87
C ARG A 106 40.66 5.14 -7.59
N ASN A 107 39.33 5.11 -7.69
CA ASN A 107 38.41 5.32 -6.58
C ASN A 107 37.78 3.98 -6.17
N THR A 108 38.29 3.36 -5.12
CA THR A 108 37.80 2.06 -4.64
C THR A 108 36.36 2.14 -4.06
N SER A 109 35.95 3.28 -3.52
CA SER A 109 34.57 3.49 -3.05
C SER A 109 33.61 3.51 -4.23
N LEU A 110 33.97 4.18 -5.33
CA LEU A 110 33.21 4.18 -6.56
C LEU A 110 33.13 2.78 -7.18
N ALA A 111 34.24 2.03 -7.21
CA ALA A 111 34.24 0.66 -7.71
C ALA A 111 33.24 -0.24 -6.97
N ARG A 112 33.20 -0.14 -5.63
CA ARG A 112 32.23 -0.89 -4.80
C ARG A 112 30.79 -0.44 -5.04
N ALA A 113 30.54 0.88 -5.12
CA ALA A 113 29.20 1.42 -5.37
C ALA A 113 28.69 1.04 -6.77
N ALA A 114 29.53 1.13 -7.80
CA ALA A 114 29.22 0.72 -9.17
C ALA A 114 28.94 -0.80 -9.26
N GLU A 115 29.74 -1.62 -8.59
CA GLU A 115 29.49 -3.05 -8.52
C GLU A 115 28.17 -3.38 -7.79
N ALA A 116 27.86 -2.70 -6.68
CA ALA A 116 26.59 -2.87 -5.97
C ALA A 116 25.39 -2.42 -6.82
N ALA A 117 25.53 -1.37 -7.63
CA ALA A 117 24.50 -0.94 -8.58
C ALA A 117 24.30 -1.98 -9.70
N ARG A 118 25.38 -2.52 -10.24
CA ARG A 118 25.36 -3.60 -11.26
C ARG A 118 24.71 -4.87 -10.72
N GLN A 119 25.01 -5.28 -9.49
CA GLN A 119 24.36 -6.42 -8.82
C GLN A 119 22.88 -6.20 -8.57
N ALA A 120 22.46 -4.94 -8.40
CA ALA A 120 21.04 -4.55 -8.29
C ALA A 120 20.32 -4.50 -9.65
N GLY A 121 21.03 -4.79 -10.76
CA GLY A 121 20.46 -4.83 -12.11
C GLY A 121 20.50 -3.49 -12.86
N VAL A 122 21.24 -2.50 -12.36
CA VAL A 122 21.47 -1.24 -13.10
C VAL A 122 22.46 -1.50 -14.22
N ASP A 123 22.14 -1.02 -15.42
CA ASP A 123 23.04 -1.11 -16.57
C ASP A 123 24.23 -0.15 -16.47
N ASP A 124 25.31 -0.47 -17.16
CA ASP A 124 26.55 0.30 -17.11
C ASP A 124 26.39 1.73 -17.66
N VAL A 125 25.48 1.96 -18.60
CA VAL A 125 25.22 3.30 -19.16
C VAL A 125 24.64 4.21 -18.09
N THR A 126 23.65 3.73 -17.36
CA THR A 126 23.03 4.47 -16.24
C THR A 126 24.02 4.72 -15.10
N ILE A 127 24.94 3.77 -14.83
CA ILE A 127 26.02 3.98 -13.84
C ILE A 127 26.97 5.08 -14.29
N LEU A 128 27.36 5.08 -15.58
CA LEU A 128 28.21 6.11 -16.16
C LEU A 128 27.53 7.49 -16.15
N ASP A 129 26.23 7.55 -16.38
CA ASP A 129 25.46 8.79 -16.28
C ASP A 129 25.47 9.35 -14.86
N ALA A 130 25.33 8.49 -13.84
CA ALA A 130 25.44 8.90 -12.44
C ALA A 130 26.82 9.46 -12.10
N ILE A 131 27.89 8.84 -12.60
CA ILE A 131 29.26 9.35 -12.47
C ILE A 131 29.39 10.72 -13.18
N ALA A 132 28.85 10.86 -14.39
CA ALA A 132 28.90 12.11 -15.15
C ALA A 132 28.15 13.23 -14.44
N LEU A 133 26.96 12.97 -13.90
CA LEU A 133 26.18 13.94 -13.13
C LEU A 133 26.93 14.39 -11.86
N ALA A 134 27.52 13.46 -11.10
CA ALA A 134 28.32 13.80 -9.93
C ALA A 134 29.53 14.65 -10.30
N ARG A 135 30.19 14.42 -11.44
CA ARG A 135 31.29 15.27 -11.93
C ARG A 135 30.87 16.70 -12.24
N THR A 136 29.60 16.94 -12.60
CA THR A 136 29.05 18.30 -12.80
C THR A 136 28.69 18.99 -11.49
N GLY A 137 28.84 18.30 -10.34
CA GLY A 137 28.51 18.82 -9.01
C GLY A 137 27.06 18.60 -8.60
N GLN A 138 26.30 17.80 -9.36
CA GLN A 138 24.94 17.40 -8.93
C GLN A 138 25.05 16.47 -7.75
N SER A 139 24.31 16.77 -6.67
CA SER A 139 24.35 16.03 -5.40
C SER A 139 23.42 14.83 -5.38
N ASP A 140 22.30 14.92 -6.10
CA ASP A 140 21.22 13.95 -6.01
C ASP A 140 20.94 13.30 -7.35
N TRP A 141 20.68 11.98 -7.32
CA TRP A 141 20.19 11.27 -8.48
C TRP A 141 18.76 11.74 -8.82
N PRO A 142 18.51 12.22 -10.04
CA PRO A 142 17.19 12.69 -10.44
C PRO A 142 16.26 11.48 -10.62
N CYS A 143 15.62 11.04 -9.56
CA CYS A 143 14.59 10.01 -9.64
C CYS A 143 13.29 10.64 -10.14
N ALA A 144 12.96 10.40 -11.39
CA ALA A 144 11.72 10.86 -12.02
C ALA A 144 10.53 9.91 -11.73
N ALA A 145 10.66 8.97 -10.81
CA ALA A 145 9.52 8.17 -10.37
C ALA A 145 8.55 9.10 -9.63
N ALA A 146 7.61 9.69 -10.37
CA ALA A 146 6.47 10.34 -9.75
C ALA A 146 5.80 9.30 -8.84
N PRO A 147 5.49 9.66 -7.60
CA PRO A 147 4.69 8.78 -6.76
C PRO A 147 3.45 8.39 -7.55
N VAL A 148 3.08 7.10 -7.52
CA VAL A 148 1.80 6.66 -8.08
C VAL A 148 0.74 7.18 -7.11
N GLU A 149 0.54 8.49 -7.12
CA GLU A 149 -0.60 9.09 -6.46
C GLU A 149 -1.84 8.44 -7.02
N ALA A 150 -2.83 8.24 -6.15
CA ALA A 150 -4.12 7.75 -6.57
C ALA A 150 -4.59 8.60 -7.75
N ALA A 151 -4.37 8.09 -8.94
CA ALA A 151 -4.72 8.79 -10.18
C ALA A 151 -6.15 9.29 -10.03
N GLY A 152 -6.47 10.46 -10.58
CA GLY A 152 -7.83 10.95 -10.65
C GLY A 152 -8.76 9.86 -11.21
N VAL A 153 -10.03 10.12 -11.32
CA VAL A 153 -10.95 9.19 -12.00
C VAL A 153 -10.44 8.97 -13.44
N GLN A 154 -10.16 7.73 -13.80
CA GLN A 154 -9.75 7.36 -15.17
C GLN A 154 -10.89 6.67 -15.92
N VAL A 155 -11.71 5.92 -15.19
CA VAL A 155 -12.84 5.18 -15.74
C VAL A 155 -14.08 5.40 -14.87
N VAL A 156 -15.22 5.63 -15.51
CA VAL A 156 -16.53 5.65 -14.86
C VAL A 156 -17.36 4.51 -15.41
N VAL A 157 -17.79 3.60 -14.56
CA VAL A 157 -18.67 2.47 -14.93
C VAL A 157 -20.11 2.85 -14.63
N ALA A 158 -20.95 2.78 -15.66
CA ALA A 158 -22.38 3.06 -15.54
C ALA A 158 -23.18 1.78 -15.30
N GLY A 159 -24.06 1.78 -14.33
CA GLY A 159 -25.02 0.70 -14.05
C GLY A 159 -24.42 -0.48 -13.30
N GLN A 160 -24.38 -1.66 -13.89
CA GLN A 160 -24.06 -2.90 -13.18
C GLN A 160 -22.60 -2.95 -12.72
N VAL A 161 -22.40 -3.28 -11.43
CA VAL A 161 -21.08 -3.54 -10.83
C VAL A 161 -20.82 -5.04 -10.81
N ASP A 162 -19.81 -5.47 -11.55
CA ASP A 162 -19.36 -6.86 -11.59
C ASP A 162 -18.05 -7.04 -10.79
N GLY A 163 -17.61 -8.29 -10.62
CA GLY A 163 -16.39 -8.59 -9.90
C GLY A 163 -15.11 -8.01 -10.56
N THR A 164 -15.14 -7.69 -11.86
CA THR A 164 -14.02 -7.04 -12.56
C THR A 164 -13.96 -5.56 -12.20
N THR A 165 -15.12 -4.90 -12.13
CA THR A 165 -15.26 -3.51 -11.67
C THR A 165 -14.77 -3.36 -10.24
N VAL A 166 -15.18 -4.26 -9.32
CA VAL A 166 -14.73 -4.26 -7.92
C VAL A 166 -13.20 -4.43 -7.84
N ARG A 167 -12.63 -5.38 -8.56
CA ARG A 167 -11.16 -5.58 -8.58
C ARG A 167 -10.42 -4.38 -9.13
N ALA A 168 -10.94 -3.74 -10.18
CA ALA A 168 -10.31 -2.57 -10.76
C ALA A 168 -10.38 -1.36 -9.80
N ALA A 169 -11.50 -1.11 -9.15
CA ALA A 169 -11.65 -0.07 -8.14
C ALA A 169 -10.69 -0.30 -6.96
N TRP A 170 -10.66 -1.53 -6.43
CA TRP A 170 -9.78 -1.92 -5.33
C TRP A 170 -8.29 -1.78 -5.67
N ALA A 171 -7.89 -2.25 -6.86
CA ALA A 171 -6.49 -2.28 -7.26
C ALA A 171 -5.92 -0.90 -7.61
N THR A 172 -6.74 -0.02 -8.21
CA THR A 172 -6.25 1.22 -8.83
C THR A 172 -6.72 2.48 -8.12
N GLY A 173 -7.87 2.43 -7.40
CA GLY A 173 -8.52 3.63 -6.86
C GLY A 173 -8.93 4.66 -7.94
N ALA A 174 -8.89 4.29 -9.22
CA ALA A 174 -9.14 5.18 -10.35
C ALA A 174 -10.49 4.94 -11.05
N VAL A 175 -11.30 4.01 -10.51
CA VAL A 175 -12.60 3.63 -11.06
C VAL A 175 -13.71 4.20 -10.20
N ALA A 176 -14.58 5.00 -10.81
CA ALA A 176 -15.84 5.44 -10.22
C ALA A 176 -17.00 4.62 -10.79
N VAL A 177 -18.08 4.47 -10.00
CA VAL A 177 -19.31 3.82 -10.41
C VAL A 177 -20.47 4.80 -10.29
N ALA A 178 -21.34 4.84 -11.29
CA ALA A 178 -22.54 5.64 -11.32
C ALA A 178 -23.78 4.76 -11.60
N ALA A 179 -24.95 5.17 -11.13
CA ALA A 179 -26.19 4.41 -11.29
C ALA A 179 -26.59 4.22 -12.76
N ASP A 180 -26.33 5.24 -13.60
CA ASP A 180 -26.66 5.23 -15.01
C ASP A 180 -25.61 5.97 -15.85
N ARG A 181 -25.77 5.92 -17.18
CA ARG A 181 -24.85 6.54 -18.13
C ARG A 181 -24.87 8.07 -18.04
N ALA A 182 -26.00 8.70 -17.72
CA ALA A 182 -26.10 10.15 -17.63
C ALA A 182 -25.26 10.68 -16.45
N ALA A 183 -25.37 10.05 -15.30
CA ALA A 183 -24.55 10.36 -14.13
C ALA A 183 -23.07 10.07 -14.39
N ALA A 184 -22.74 8.98 -15.09
CA ALA A 184 -21.37 8.64 -15.46
C ALA A 184 -20.73 9.69 -16.39
N GLU A 185 -21.48 10.19 -17.38
CA GLU A 185 -21.03 11.26 -18.27
C GLU A 185 -20.80 12.57 -17.52
N GLN A 186 -21.67 12.93 -16.57
CA GLN A 186 -21.49 14.13 -15.73
C GLN A 186 -20.21 14.04 -14.90
N ILE A 187 -19.92 12.88 -14.31
CA ILE A 187 -18.67 12.65 -13.55
C ILE A 187 -17.45 12.77 -14.47
N ALA A 188 -17.50 12.15 -15.64
CA ALA A 188 -16.40 12.24 -16.61
C ALA A 188 -16.18 13.68 -17.11
N GLU A 189 -17.26 14.44 -17.27
CA GLU A 189 -17.21 15.86 -17.66
C GLU A 189 -16.63 16.72 -16.54
N GLN A 190 -17.06 16.52 -15.30
CA GLN A 190 -16.51 17.20 -14.12
C GLN A 190 -15.03 16.89 -13.94
N ALA A 191 -14.65 15.62 -14.09
CA ALA A 191 -13.25 15.20 -13.95
C ALA A 191 -12.33 15.83 -14.99
N ALA A 192 -12.83 16.12 -16.19
CA ALA A 192 -12.12 16.80 -17.28
C ALA A 192 -12.25 18.34 -17.24
N ALA A 193 -13.06 18.89 -16.31
CA ALA A 193 -13.31 20.32 -16.22
C ALA A 193 -12.08 21.09 -15.75
N MET A 194 -11.92 22.30 -16.25
CA MET A 194 -11.01 23.27 -15.65
C MET A 194 -11.51 23.67 -14.28
N ARG A 195 -10.65 23.63 -13.29
CA ARG A 195 -11.02 23.77 -11.88
C ARG A 195 -10.63 25.12 -11.31
N GLY A 196 -11.45 25.62 -10.40
CA GLY A 196 -11.15 26.76 -9.56
C GLY A 196 -11.79 26.59 -8.20
N GLY A 197 -11.27 27.28 -7.19
CA GLY A 197 -11.77 27.21 -5.83
C GLY A 197 -11.85 28.57 -5.17
N VAL A 198 -12.87 28.76 -4.34
CA VAL A 198 -13.04 29.93 -3.48
C VAL A 198 -12.97 29.44 -2.02
N ASP A 199 -12.08 30.02 -1.23
CA ASP A 199 -11.93 29.69 0.20
C ASP A 199 -12.95 30.43 1.04
N LEU A 200 -13.84 29.71 1.71
CA LEU A 200 -14.87 30.25 2.59
C LEU A 200 -14.27 30.99 3.80
N MET A 201 -13.14 30.52 4.29
CA MET A 201 -12.53 31.12 5.48
C MET A 201 -11.91 32.49 5.21
N ALA A 202 -11.63 32.83 3.94
CA ALA A 202 -11.09 34.15 3.55
C ALA A 202 -12.08 35.32 3.71
N PHE A 203 -13.35 35.08 3.99
CA PHE A 203 -14.41 36.10 4.10
C PHE A 203 -14.87 36.36 5.52
N TRP A 204 -14.10 35.92 6.51
CA TRP A 204 -14.36 36.26 7.89
C TRP A 204 -13.68 37.57 8.30
N SER A 205 -14.45 38.51 8.82
CA SER A 205 -13.97 39.71 9.51
C SER A 205 -14.40 39.64 10.98
N GLU A 206 -13.43 39.58 11.91
CA GLU A 206 -13.69 39.39 13.33
C GLU A 206 -14.62 38.19 13.62
N GLN A 207 -15.90 38.40 13.86
CA GLN A 207 -16.88 37.34 14.15
C GLN A 207 -18.01 37.28 13.13
N THR A 208 -17.90 37.97 12.00
CA THR A 208 -18.92 38.00 10.95
C THR A 208 -18.41 37.51 9.63
N PHE A 209 -19.23 36.71 8.94
CA PHE A 209 -18.97 36.25 7.58
C PHE A 209 -19.46 37.30 6.58
N ASP A 210 -18.57 37.78 5.69
CA ASP A 210 -18.90 38.72 4.64
C ASP A 210 -19.52 38.00 3.43
N ILE A 211 -20.82 37.82 3.48
CA ILE A 211 -21.56 37.13 2.41
C ILE A 211 -21.46 37.89 1.07
N ALA A 212 -21.44 39.22 1.09
CA ALA A 212 -21.40 40.02 -0.13
C ALA A 212 -20.02 39.92 -0.82
N GLY A 213 -18.94 39.97 -0.04
CA GLY A 213 -17.59 39.73 -0.52
C GLY A 213 -17.38 38.31 -1.06
N PHE A 214 -17.97 37.32 -0.39
CA PHE A 214 -17.99 35.94 -0.84
C PHE A 214 -18.70 35.78 -2.20
N GLU A 215 -19.95 36.25 -2.33
CA GLU A 215 -20.73 36.19 -3.58
C GLU A 215 -20.02 36.91 -4.73
N ALA A 216 -19.46 38.11 -4.48
CA ALA A 216 -18.69 38.83 -5.47
C ALA A 216 -17.46 38.06 -5.95
N THR A 217 -16.78 37.35 -5.03
CA THR A 217 -15.59 36.53 -5.39
C THR A 217 -15.98 35.25 -6.11
N VAL A 218 -17.12 34.63 -5.79
CA VAL A 218 -17.68 33.49 -6.56
C VAL A 218 -17.96 33.92 -8.01
N VAL A 219 -18.57 35.10 -8.24
CA VAL A 219 -18.82 35.64 -9.56
C VAL A 219 -17.48 35.97 -10.29
N LEU A 220 -16.51 36.53 -9.57
CA LEU A 220 -15.17 36.82 -10.10
C LEU A 220 -14.47 35.53 -10.54
N ALA A 221 -14.50 34.50 -9.72
CA ALA A 221 -13.92 33.18 -10.01
C ALA A 221 -14.55 32.57 -11.28
N ALA A 222 -15.87 32.58 -11.34
CA ALA A 222 -16.60 32.08 -12.51
C ALA A 222 -16.22 32.81 -13.79
N ARG A 223 -16.11 34.17 -13.78
CA ARG A 223 -15.65 34.97 -14.90
C ARG A 223 -14.20 34.62 -15.26
N ALA A 224 -13.34 34.38 -14.29
CA ALA A 224 -11.95 34.01 -14.55
C ALA A 224 -11.85 32.62 -15.21
N LEU A 225 -12.65 31.65 -14.75
CA LEU A 225 -12.74 30.34 -15.40
C LEU A 225 -13.34 30.42 -16.80
N ALA A 226 -14.40 31.19 -17.02
CA ALA A 226 -14.96 31.42 -18.34
C ALA A 226 -13.95 32.09 -19.30
N ALA A 227 -13.08 32.96 -18.78
CA ALA A 227 -12.02 33.58 -19.58
C ALA A 227 -10.92 32.56 -19.92
N ALA A 228 -10.61 31.61 -19.02
CA ALA A 228 -9.50 30.68 -19.17
C ALA A 228 -9.85 29.41 -19.98
N ALA A 229 -11.10 28.92 -19.90
CA ALA A 229 -11.49 27.62 -20.44
C ALA A 229 -12.42 27.76 -21.68
N ASP A 230 -12.24 26.89 -22.69
CA ASP A 230 -13.20 26.67 -23.78
C ASP A 230 -14.15 25.49 -23.49
N GLY A 231 -13.78 24.65 -22.52
CA GLY A 231 -14.47 23.44 -22.09
C GLY A 231 -15.31 23.60 -20.82
N PRO A 232 -15.68 22.48 -20.19
CA PRO A 232 -16.39 22.50 -18.91
C PRO A 232 -15.53 23.10 -17.80
N VAL A 233 -16.20 23.76 -16.85
CA VAL A 233 -15.59 24.37 -15.67
C VAL A 233 -16.24 23.87 -14.39
N ALA A 234 -15.44 23.63 -13.36
CA ALA A 234 -15.88 23.24 -12.04
C ALA A 234 -15.37 24.25 -11.00
N LEU A 235 -16.27 24.92 -10.33
CA LEU A 235 -15.98 25.89 -9.27
C LEU A 235 -16.31 25.27 -7.92
N GLY A 236 -15.32 25.03 -7.08
CA GLY A 236 -15.48 24.48 -5.74
C GLY A 236 -15.48 25.56 -4.66
N LEU A 237 -16.17 25.29 -3.55
CA LEU A 237 -16.08 26.08 -2.33
C LEU A 237 -15.25 25.29 -1.33
N ALA A 238 -14.10 25.87 -0.94
CA ALA A 238 -13.14 25.22 -0.06
C ALA A 238 -13.41 25.55 1.42
N GLY A 239 -13.07 24.61 2.33
CA GLY A 239 -13.17 24.86 3.77
C GLY A 239 -14.58 24.81 4.34
N LEU A 240 -15.52 24.07 3.73
CA LEU A 240 -16.92 24.00 4.22
C LEU A 240 -17.02 23.52 5.67
N ALA A 241 -16.24 22.52 6.07
CA ALA A 241 -16.28 22.00 7.44
C ALA A 241 -15.73 23.03 8.45
N ASP A 242 -14.67 23.74 8.10
CA ASP A 242 -14.10 24.85 8.89
C ASP A 242 -15.11 26.00 9.02
N TRP A 243 -15.80 26.32 7.94
CA TRP A 243 -16.84 27.35 7.91
C TRP A 243 -18.05 26.98 8.79
N LEU A 244 -18.51 25.72 8.75
CA LEU A 244 -19.57 25.24 9.63
C LEU A 244 -19.12 25.28 11.10
N ALA A 245 -17.91 24.80 11.39
CA ALA A 245 -17.36 24.86 12.74
C ALA A 245 -17.27 26.28 13.25
N ALA A 246 -16.82 27.23 12.41
CA ALA A 246 -16.76 28.66 12.75
C ALA A 246 -18.12 29.26 13.13
N HIS A 247 -19.22 28.73 12.58
CA HIS A 247 -20.60 29.08 12.97
C HIS A 247 -21.11 28.31 14.19
N GLY A 248 -20.30 27.42 14.79
CA GLY A 248 -20.70 26.54 15.88
C GLY A 248 -21.69 25.46 15.45
N LEU A 249 -21.72 25.09 14.18
CA LEU A 249 -22.62 24.11 13.59
C LEU A 249 -21.93 22.74 13.43
N ASP A 250 -22.57 21.69 13.92
CA ASP A 250 -22.13 20.33 13.68
C ASP A 250 -22.33 19.95 12.21
N TYR A 251 -21.25 19.56 11.53
CA TYR A 251 -21.22 19.14 10.12
C TYR A 251 -22.27 18.06 9.79
N ASP A 252 -22.50 17.11 10.68
CA ASP A 252 -23.44 15.99 10.46
C ASP A 252 -24.84 16.24 11.05
N SER A 253 -25.12 17.44 11.52
CA SER A 253 -26.44 17.82 11.95
C SER A 253 -27.36 18.20 10.79
N HIS A 254 -28.69 18.17 11.01
CA HIS A 254 -29.64 18.67 10.02
C HIS A 254 -29.40 20.16 9.73
N ALA A 255 -29.20 20.96 10.79
CA ALA A 255 -28.96 22.40 10.67
C ALA A 255 -27.64 22.67 9.88
N GLY A 256 -26.57 21.93 10.16
CA GLY A 256 -25.32 22.08 9.42
C GLY A 256 -25.48 21.78 7.93
N ARG A 257 -26.19 20.71 7.57
CA ARG A 257 -26.43 20.36 6.16
C ARG A 257 -27.38 21.35 5.48
N GLU A 258 -28.40 21.84 6.17
CA GLU A 258 -29.32 22.85 5.64
C GLU A 258 -28.58 24.17 5.38
N THR A 259 -27.81 24.67 6.34
CA THR A 259 -27.04 25.91 6.21
C THR A 259 -25.98 25.79 5.10
N ALA A 260 -25.31 24.63 4.97
CA ALA A 260 -24.38 24.37 3.87
C ALA A 260 -25.11 24.38 2.50
N GLY A 261 -26.29 23.76 2.43
CA GLY A 261 -27.10 23.77 1.21
C GLY A 261 -27.53 25.18 0.80
N GLU A 262 -27.95 25.99 1.78
CA GLU A 262 -28.31 27.42 1.55
C GLU A 262 -27.13 28.23 1.03
N LEU A 263 -25.95 28.08 1.62
CA LEU A 263 -24.71 28.73 1.15
C LEU A 263 -24.40 28.42 -0.32
N TYR A 264 -24.50 27.14 -0.71
CA TYR A 264 -24.29 26.73 -2.10
C TYR A 264 -25.40 27.26 -3.04
N LEU A 265 -26.63 27.32 -2.60
CA LEU A 265 -27.74 27.92 -3.35
C LEU A 265 -27.55 29.44 -3.51
N ASP A 266 -27.04 30.13 -2.48
CA ASP A 266 -26.72 31.57 -2.56
C ASP A 266 -25.63 31.82 -3.59
N ALA A 267 -24.56 31.03 -3.57
CA ALA A 267 -23.49 31.07 -4.59
C ALA A 267 -24.05 30.83 -5.99
N ALA A 268 -24.91 29.83 -6.17
CA ALA A 268 -25.56 29.55 -7.47
C ALA A 268 -26.44 30.72 -7.93
N ARG A 269 -27.26 31.32 -7.02
CA ARG A 269 -28.07 32.51 -7.32
C ARG A 269 -27.23 33.73 -7.69
N ALA A 270 -26.10 33.94 -7.02
CA ALA A 270 -25.17 35.02 -7.35
C ALA A 270 -24.60 34.88 -8.79
N LEU A 271 -24.24 33.63 -9.17
CA LEU A 271 -23.81 33.35 -10.55
C LEU A 271 -24.89 33.63 -11.58
N GLU A 272 -26.11 33.21 -11.32
CA GLU A 272 -27.26 33.42 -12.20
C GLU A 272 -27.57 34.91 -12.32
N ALA A 273 -27.65 35.63 -11.19
CA ALA A 273 -27.94 37.07 -11.15
C ALA A 273 -26.87 37.89 -11.88
N ALA A 274 -25.61 37.45 -11.85
CA ALA A 274 -24.53 38.10 -12.60
C ALA A 274 -24.51 37.77 -14.10
N GLY A 275 -25.39 36.88 -14.56
CA GLY A 275 -25.49 36.46 -15.95
C GLY A 275 -24.23 35.77 -16.48
N VAL A 276 -23.47 35.09 -15.62
CA VAL A 276 -22.26 34.35 -15.99
C VAL A 276 -22.66 33.01 -16.61
N VAL A 277 -22.44 32.87 -17.92
CA VAL A 277 -22.72 31.63 -18.64
C VAL A 277 -21.48 30.71 -18.55
N LEU A 278 -21.60 29.60 -17.86
CA LEU A 278 -20.56 28.60 -17.74
C LEU A 278 -21.00 27.29 -18.41
N LYS A 279 -20.05 26.57 -19.02
CA LYS A 279 -20.23 25.14 -19.33
C LYS A 279 -19.88 24.35 -18.07
N GLY A 280 -20.84 24.17 -17.16
CA GLY A 280 -20.64 23.62 -15.83
C GLY A 280 -21.08 24.61 -14.75
N GLY A 281 -20.40 24.65 -13.61
CA GLY A 281 -20.75 25.52 -12.50
C GLY A 281 -20.16 25.07 -11.17
N LEU A 282 -20.97 25.25 -10.08
CA LEU A 282 -20.56 24.78 -8.75
C LEU A 282 -20.37 23.27 -8.74
N ALA A 283 -19.32 22.83 -8.10
CA ALA A 283 -18.95 21.42 -8.01
C ALA A 283 -18.24 21.11 -6.70
N VAL A 284 -18.24 19.85 -6.30
CA VAL A 284 -17.40 19.32 -5.24
C VAL A 284 -16.44 18.31 -5.84
N PHE A 285 -15.15 18.43 -5.54
CA PHE A 285 -14.11 17.58 -6.09
C PHE A 285 -12.85 17.58 -5.22
N VAL A 286 -11.99 16.59 -5.42
CA VAL A 286 -10.66 16.53 -4.81
C VAL A 286 -9.65 17.13 -5.78
N ASP A 287 -8.90 18.12 -5.32
CA ASP A 287 -7.79 18.71 -6.06
C ASP A 287 -6.70 19.17 -5.08
N PRO A 288 -5.64 18.37 -4.87
CA PRO A 288 -4.61 18.68 -3.89
C PRO A 288 -3.83 19.96 -4.18
N ASP A 289 -3.59 20.27 -5.47
CA ASP A 289 -2.87 21.48 -5.89
C ASP A 289 -3.68 22.75 -5.57
N LEU A 290 -4.97 22.74 -5.92
CA LEU A 290 -5.87 23.85 -5.55
C LEU A 290 -6.04 23.96 -4.04
N SER A 291 -6.21 22.83 -3.33
CA SER A 291 -6.29 22.84 -1.86
C SER A 291 -5.06 23.47 -1.22
N LEU A 292 -3.86 23.12 -1.71
CA LEU A 292 -2.61 23.71 -1.22
C LEU A 292 -2.57 25.22 -1.45
N ARG A 293 -2.99 25.69 -2.64
CA ARG A 293 -3.05 27.12 -2.97
C ARG A 293 -4.08 27.91 -2.15
N LEU A 294 -5.07 27.20 -1.60
CA LEU A 294 -6.11 27.72 -0.70
C LEU A 294 -5.78 27.43 0.78
N GLY A 295 -4.48 27.34 1.15
CA GLY A 295 -4.06 27.17 2.53
C GLY A 295 -4.34 25.79 3.14
N GLY A 296 -4.59 24.77 2.33
CA GLY A 296 -4.93 23.41 2.76
C GLY A 296 -6.43 23.15 2.86
N ALA A 297 -7.28 24.13 2.54
CA ALA A 297 -8.73 23.98 2.58
C ALA A 297 -9.24 22.96 1.54
N ASN A 298 -10.13 22.04 1.93
CA ASN A 298 -10.59 20.98 1.05
C ASN A 298 -11.78 21.43 0.19
N LEU A 299 -11.80 21.02 -1.08
CA LEU A 299 -12.84 21.32 -2.08
C LEU A 299 -13.88 20.20 -2.23
N ALA A 300 -13.72 19.10 -1.50
CA ALA A 300 -14.56 17.91 -1.62
C ALA A 300 -15.75 17.92 -0.65
N ALA A 301 -15.99 19.03 0.03
CA ALA A 301 -17.01 19.17 1.07
C ALA A 301 -16.96 18.04 2.14
N ARG A 302 -15.78 17.51 2.43
CA ARG A 302 -15.55 16.48 3.46
C ARG A 302 -15.44 17.11 4.85
N PRO A 303 -15.70 16.35 5.92
CA PRO A 303 -15.32 16.78 7.26
C PRO A 303 -13.81 17.13 7.31
N TRP A 304 -13.45 18.03 8.19
CA TRP A 304 -12.06 18.40 8.41
C TRP A 304 -11.25 17.30 9.12
N ASN A 305 -9.92 17.45 9.17
CA ASN A 305 -9.06 16.49 9.87
C ASN A 305 -9.11 16.63 11.40
N GLY A 306 -9.69 17.73 11.91
CA GLY A 306 -9.84 18.01 13.32
C GLY A 306 -9.54 19.46 13.68
N PRO A 307 -9.66 19.82 14.96
CA PRO A 307 -9.47 21.20 15.43
C PRO A 307 -8.01 21.65 15.48
N VAL A 308 -7.05 20.74 15.29
CA VAL A 308 -5.60 21.06 15.24
C VAL A 308 -5.07 20.89 13.83
N THR A 309 -4.28 21.84 13.37
CA THR A 309 -3.62 21.83 12.06
C THR A 309 -2.14 22.21 12.19
N LEU A 310 -1.39 22.07 11.10
CA LEU A 310 0.01 22.52 11.03
C LEU A 310 0.08 23.88 10.32
N ALA A 311 0.78 24.81 10.92
CA ALA A 311 1.15 26.07 10.30
C ALA A 311 2.66 26.13 10.12
N GLN A 312 3.13 26.83 9.08
CA GLN A 312 4.55 27.02 8.87
C GLN A 312 5.01 28.33 9.49
N THR A 313 6.08 28.27 10.27
CA THR A 313 6.72 29.47 10.85
C THR A 313 7.47 30.24 9.77
N ALA A 314 7.91 31.46 10.08
CA ALA A 314 8.73 32.27 9.19
C ALA A 314 10.06 31.57 8.80
N ASP A 315 10.57 30.71 9.68
CA ASP A 315 11.80 29.95 9.46
C ASP A 315 11.56 28.62 8.70
N GLY A 316 10.30 28.35 8.31
CA GLY A 316 9.91 27.17 7.55
C GLY A 316 9.58 25.93 8.39
N GLU A 317 9.58 26.03 9.71
CA GLU A 317 9.24 24.92 10.59
C GLU A 317 7.72 24.74 10.70
N ALA A 318 7.26 23.49 10.73
CA ALA A 318 5.86 23.16 10.92
C ALA A 318 5.52 23.10 12.42
N VAL A 319 4.56 23.92 12.85
CA VAL A 319 4.09 23.96 14.25
C VAL A 319 2.59 23.62 14.31
N ARG A 320 2.19 22.96 15.40
CA ARG A 320 0.78 22.66 15.67
C ARG A 320 0.05 23.92 16.14
N VAL A 321 -1.07 24.21 15.50
CA VAL A 321 -1.93 25.35 15.83
C VAL A 321 -3.40 24.92 15.84
N ILE A 322 -4.24 25.65 16.55
CA ILE A 322 -5.70 25.45 16.47
C ILE A 322 -6.17 26.04 15.14
N ALA A 323 -6.94 25.24 14.39
CA ALA A 323 -7.53 25.68 13.12
C ALA A 323 -8.41 26.92 13.31
N ASP A 324 -8.40 27.85 12.35
CA ASP A 324 -9.16 29.11 12.46
C ASP A 324 -10.67 28.86 12.61
N GLY A 325 -11.21 27.87 11.91
CA GLY A 325 -12.60 27.42 12.08
C GLY A 325 -12.92 26.97 13.50
N ALA A 326 -11.98 26.25 14.16
CA ALA A 326 -12.15 25.84 15.55
C ALA A 326 -12.09 27.03 16.51
N LEU A 327 -11.12 27.93 16.33
CA LEU A 327 -11.03 29.15 17.18
C LEU A 327 -12.31 29.96 17.15
N ARG A 328 -12.85 30.19 15.96
CA ARG A 328 -14.12 30.95 15.77
C ARG A 328 -15.31 30.21 16.36
N GLY A 329 -15.39 28.89 16.13
CA GLY A 329 -16.47 28.06 16.66
C GLY A 329 -16.47 27.99 18.18
N LEU A 330 -15.31 27.85 18.81
CA LEU A 330 -15.18 27.93 20.27
C LEU A 330 -15.67 29.28 20.82
N ALA A 331 -15.28 30.37 20.16
CA ALA A 331 -15.72 31.71 20.53
C ALA A 331 -17.24 31.88 20.32
N ALA A 332 -17.82 31.39 19.20
CA ALA A 332 -19.24 31.44 18.91
C ALA A 332 -20.09 30.65 19.92
N LEU A 333 -19.51 29.55 20.43
CA LEU A 333 -20.16 28.72 21.47
C LEU A 333 -19.92 29.24 22.91
N GLY A 334 -19.13 30.33 23.07
CA GLY A 334 -18.81 30.91 24.37
C GLY A 334 -17.88 30.06 25.22
N ILE A 335 -17.03 29.25 24.59
CA ILE A 335 -16.06 28.37 25.26
C ILE A 335 -14.78 29.15 25.58
N ASP A 336 -14.21 28.90 26.76
CA ASP A 336 -12.93 29.49 27.15
C ASP A 336 -11.79 28.99 26.24
N LEU A 337 -11.14 29.91 25.54
CA LEU A 337 -10.07 29.58 24.61
C LEU A 337 -8.80 29.09 25.31
N GLY A 338 -8.59 29.46 26.58
CA GLY A 338 -7.43 29.02 27.38
C GLY A 338 -7.59 27.52 27.72
N GLU A 339 -8.77 27.10 28.17
CA GLU A 339 -9.09 25.69 28.43
C GLU A 339 -8.99 24.85 27.15
N ALA A 340 -9.59 25.33 26.06
CA ALA A 340 -9.54 24.66 24.78
C ALA A 340 -8.10 24.53 24.23
N ARG A 341 -7.28 25.59 24.37
CA ARG A 341 -5.89 25.59 23.98
C ARG A 341 -5.07 24.59 24.79
N ALA A 342 -5.25 24.55 26.10
CA ALA A 342 -4.56 23.61 26.98
C ALA A 342 -4.97 22.15 26.65
N ALA A 343 -6.21 21.91 26.32
CA ALA A 343 -6.68 20.58 25.92
C ALA A 343 -6.13 20.12 24.55
N LEU A 344 -6.07 21.03 23.55
CA LEU A 344 -5.66 20.70 22.18
C LEU A 344 -4.15 20.72 21.96
N LEU A 345 -3.45 21.70 22.53
CA LEU A 345 -2.01 21.91 22.29
C LEU A 345 -1.15 21.58 23.50
N GLY A 346 -1.75 21.29 24.64
CA GLY A 346 -1.06 21.06 25.91
C GLY A 346 -0.51 22.36 26.51
N THR A 347 0.27 22.20 27.58
CA THR A 347 0.95 23.32 28.28
C THR A 347 2.20 23.77 27.56
N GLY A 348 2.80 22.90 26.73
CA GLY A 348 4.08 23.15 26.06
C GLY A 348 5.30 23.02 27.00
N ASP A 349 5.10 22.48 28.21
CA ASP A 349 6.16 22.22 29.17
C ASP A 349 5.96 20.88 29.91
N LEU A 350 6.98 20.44 30.61
CA LEU A 350 6.99 19.21 31.40
C LEU A 350 7.02 19.47 32.91
N PHE A 351 6.95 20.72 33.34
CA PHE A 351 7.16 21.11 34.75
C PHE A 351 6.16 20.39 35.68
N ALA A 352 4.89 20.33 35.29
CA ALA A 352 3.83 19.69 36.06
C ALA A 352 3.25 18.47 35.33
N ALA A 353 3.98 17.90 34.35
CA ALA A 353 3.50 16.76 33.58
C ALA A 353 3.33 15.53 34.47
N PRO A 354 2.20 14.81 34.39
CA PRO A 354 2.00 13.61 35.20
C PRO A 354 3.08 12.55 34.91
N ALA A 355 3.71 12.04 35.94
CA ALA A 355 4.72 10.96 35.93
C ALA A 355 6.04 11.26 35.19
N VAL A 356 6.07 12.18 34.19
CA VAL A 356 7.26 12.55 33.42
C VAL A 356 7.58 14.05 33.65
N ASP A 357 7.53 14.48 34.90
CA ASP A 357 7.89 15.87 35.31
C ASP A 357 9.41 16.04 35.39
N HIS A 358 9.87 17.28 35.55
CA HIS A 358 11.28 17.64 35.72
C HIS A 358 11.96 16.84 36.83
N ARG A 359 11.25 16.55 37.95
CA ARG A 359 11.77 15.76 39.06
C ARG A 359 11.97 14.28 38.66
N ALA A 360 10.99 13.70 37.98
CA ALA A 360 11.07 12.33 37.56
C ALA A 360 12.14 12.11 36.48
N LEU A 361 12.30 13.07 35.56
CA LEU A 361 13.39 13.12 34.59
C LEU A 361 14.74 13.24 35.24
N ALA A 362 14.92 14.22 36.16
CA ALA A 362 16.17 14.42 36.91
C ALA A 362 16.57 13.16 37.72
N ALA A 363 15.60 12.45 38.32
CA ALA A 363 15.85 11.21 39.05
C ALA A 363 16.37 10.07 38.12
N ARG A 364 16.20 10.18 36.79
CA ARG A 364 16.67 9.22 35.77
C ARG A 364 17.90 9.72 35.00
N GLY A 365 18.52 10.83 35.50
CA GLY A 365 19.80 11.34 34.98
C GLY A 365 19.69 12.43 33.93
N PHE A 366 18.47 12.90 33.58
CA PHE A 366 18.32 14.06 32.71
C PHE A 366 18.75 15.32 33.46
N THR A 367 19.54 16.17 32.82
CA THR A 367 19.90 17.48 33.37
C THR A 367 18.97 18.57 32.85
N ASP A 368 19.04 19.75 33.40
CA ASP A 368 18.26 20.92 32.95
C ASP A 368 18.48 21.19 31.44
N HIS A 369 19.63 20.79 30.89
CA HIS A 369 19.96 20.98 29.48
C HIS A 369 19.12 20.07 28.58
N GLU A 370 19.06 18.76 28.89
CA GLU A 370 18.28 17.81 28.13
C GLU A 370 16.78 18.07 28.27
N ILE A 371 16.33 18.45 29.48
CA ILE A 371 14.92 18.80 29.71
C ILE A 371 14.56 20.05 28.89
N ALA A 372 15.37 21.09 28.91
CA ALA A 372 15.13 22.30 28.11
C ALA A 372 15.16 22.00 26.60
N ALA A 373 16.06 21.13 26.15
CA ALA A 373 16.12 20.69 24.76
C ALA A 373 14.83 19.93 24.33
N ALA A 374 14.35 19.04 25.19
CA ALA A 374 13.11 18.32 24.97
C ALA A 374 11.89 19.26 24.91
N GLU A 375 11.80 20.21 25.88
CA GLU A 375 10.72 21.21 25.89
C GLU A 375 10.75 22.13 24.66
N ALA A 376 11.94 22.52 24.20
CA ALA A 376 12.09 23.32 22.98
C ALA A 376 11.63 22.57 21.73
N ALA A 377 11.69 21.23 21.74
CA ALA A 377 11.22 20.39 20.64
C ALA A 377 9.70 20.11 20.66
N LEU A 378 9.00 20.29 21.80
CA LEU A 378 7.56 19.98 21.92
C LEU A 378 6.68 20.62 20.83
N PRO A 379 6.86 21.90 20.44
CA PRO A 379 6.04 22.49 19.38
C PRO A 379 6.21 21.87 18.00
N LEU A 380 7.32 21.15 17.78
CA LEU A 380 7.73 20.60 16.49
C LEU A 380 7.38 19.11 16.32
N VAL A 381 6.89 18.46 17.38
CA VAL A 381 6.65 17.01 17.39
C VAL A 381 5.18 16.67 17.62
N SER A 382 4.75 15.50 17.13
CA SER A 382 3.40 14.97 17.33
C SER A 382 3.33 13.98 18.49
N ARG A 383 4.46 13.43 18.94
CA ARG A 383 4.54 12.47 20.06
C ARG A 383 5.58 12.93 21.06
N LEU A 384 5.27 12.75 22.34
CA LEU A 384 6.21 13.12 23.41
C LEU A 384 7.56 12.39 23.29
N SER A 385 7.53 11.10 22.88
CA SER A 385 8.76 10.32 22.65
C SER A 385 9.71 10.95 21.62
N ASP A 386 9.17 11.65 20.63
CA ASP A 386 9.97 12.27 19.57
C ASP A 386 10.74 13.51 20.07
N ALA A 387 10.21 14.21 21.09
CA ALA A 387 10.94 15.29 21.77
C ALA A 387 12.14 14.76 22.57
N PHE A 388 12.17 13.48 22.89
CA PHE A 388 13.27 12.82 23.58
C PHE A 388 14.17 11.99 22.65
N ALA A 389 14.02 12.14 21.32
CA ALA A 389 14.85 11.41 20.36
C ALA A 389 16.35 11.72 20.53
N PRO A 390 17.26 10.79 20.19
CA PRO A 390 18.70 11.03 20.25
C PRO A 390 19.16 12.28 19.49
N ALA A 391 18.48 12.61 18.39
CA ALA A 391 18.74 13.82 17.61
C ALA A 391 18.48 15.12 18.40
N VAL A 392 17.60 15.11 19.40
CA VAL A 392 17.27 16.26 20.26
C VAL A 392 18.19 16.29 21.48
N LEU A 393 18.36 15.14 22.14
CA LEU A 393 19.10 15.04 23.41
C LEU A 393 20.63 14.90 23.24
N GLY A 394 21.05 14.48 22.04
CA GLY A 394 22.43 14.13 21.73
C GLY A 394 22.75 12.64 22.01
N ASP A 395 23.40 11.98 21.05
CA ASP A 395 23.79 10.56 21.14
C ASP A 395 24.67 10.25 22.36
N GLY A 396 25.52 11.24 22.75
CA GLY A 396 26.39 11.11 23.90
C GLY A 396 25.62 10.93 25.21
N PHE A 397 24.60 11.73 25.44
CA PHE A 397 23.74 11.61 26.62
C PHE A 397 23.01 10.27 26.66
N VAL A 398 22.37 9.90 25.56
CA VAL A 398 21.58 8.66 25.47
C VAL A 398 22.47 7.42 25.66
N ARG A 399 23.71 7.45 25.15
CA ARG A 399 24.68 6.37 25.31
C ARG A 399 25.29 6.34 26.72
N ASP A 400 25.83 7.47 27.18
CA ASP A 400 26.72 7.51 28.34
C ASP A 400 25.96 7.61 29.67
N VAL A 401 24.74 8.18 29.66
CA VAL A 401 23.90 8.33 30.87
C VAL A 401 22.80 7.27 30.91
N LEU A 402 22.09 7.07 29.80
CA LEU A 402 20.98 6.12 29.75
C LEU A 402 21.40 4.70 29.34
N GLY A 403 22.65 4.51 28.91
CA GLY A 403 23.23 3.20 28.65
C GLY A 403 22.81 2.55 27.32
N ALA A 404 22.40 3.34 26.33
CA ALA A 404 22.05 2.85 25.01
C ALA A 404 23.25 2.20 24.29
N THR A 405 23.04 1.08 23.64
CA THR A 405 24.06 0.46 22.77
C THR A 405 24.15 1.19 21.43
N ALA A 406 25.27 1.01 20.71
CA ALA A 406 25.42 1.58 19.37
C ALA A 406 24.36 1.06 18.39
N GLU A 407 23.89 -0.18 18.56
CA GLU A 407 22.82 -0.76 17.76
C GLU A 407 21.48 -0.10 18.05
N GLN A 408 21.17 0.17 19.33
CA GLN A 408 19.97 0.89 19.73
C GLN A 408 19.97 2.33 19.21
N LEU A 409 21.09 3.04 19.27
CA LEU A 409 21.21 4.40 18.73
C LEU A 409 21.05 4.45 17.20
N ALA A 410 21.37 3.36 16.50
CA ALA A 410 21.16 3.25 15.06
C ALA A 410 19.71 2.89 14.69
N ASP A 411 18.88 2.49 15.65
CA ASP A 411 17.46 2.19 15.43
C ASP A 411 16.64 3.48 15.48
N PRO A 412 16.03 3.91 14.36
CA PRO A 412 15.19 5.11 14.32
C PRO A 412 13.92 5.01 15.20
N ARG A 413 13.61 3.82 15.72
CA ARG A 413 12.45 3.55 16.60
C ARG A 413 12.83 3.56 18.09
N LEU A 414 14.05 3.94 18.45
CA LEU A 414 14.48 3.95 19.83
C LEU A 414 13.58 4.89 20.65
N ASP A 415 12.85 4.33 21.60
CA ASP A 415 12.08 5.06 22.60
C ASP A 415 12.96 5.33 23.82
N VAL A 416 13.49 6.56 23.89
CA VAL A 416 14.40 6.99 24.96
C VAL A 416 13.69 7.09 26.31
N LEU A 417 12.39 7.43 26.34
CA LEU A 417 11.61 7.43 27.58
C LEU A 417 11.42 6.02 28.14
N ALA A 418 11.16 5.04 27.26
CA ALA A 418 11.12 3.64 27.66
C ALA A 418 12.48 3.13 28.13
N LEU A 419 13.59 3.52 27.46
CA LEU A 419 14.96 3.24 27.90
C LEU A 419 15.24 3.82 29.28
N ALA A 420 14.78 5.04 29.57
CA ALA A 420 14.88 5.68 30.88
C ALA A 420 13.95 5.06 31.94
N GLY A 421 13.15 4.04 31.59
CA GLY A 421 12.30 3.28 32.51
C GLY A 421 10.92 3.88 32.76
N PHE A 422 10.41 4.73 31.88
CA PHE A 422 9.01 5.14 31.91
C PHE A 422 8.11 4.13 31.20
N THR A 423 6.94 3.90 31.76
CA THR A 423 5.93 3.05 31.14
C THR A 423 5.14 3.78 30.04
N ARG A 424 4.56 3.05 29.11
CA ARG A 424 3.69 3.64 28.06
C ARG A 424 2.52 4.44 28.64
N ALA A 425 1.96 4.02 29.79
CA ALA A 425 0.85 4.73 30.43
C ALA A 425 1.30 6.08 31.03
N GLU A 426 2.48 6.14 31.64
CA GLU A 426 3.08 7.36 32.15
C GLU A 426 3.39 8.34 31.02
N VAL A 427 3.99 7.85 29.93
CA VAL A 427 4.29 8.65 28.75
C VAL A 427 3.00 9.20 28.11
N ALA A 428 1.93 8.39 28.03
CA ALA A 428 0.65 8.83 27.48
C ALA A 428 -0.02 9.92 28.32
N GLN A 429 0.05 9.84 29.66
CA GLN A 429 -0.46 10.89 30.54
C GLN A 429 0.33 12.20 30.40
N ALA A 430 1.65 12.11 30.35
CA ALA A 430 2.52 13.26 30.13
C ALA A 430 2.33 13.87 28.74
N HIS A 431 2.12 13.04 27.72
CA HIS A 431 1.80 13.47 26.36
C HIS A 431 0.55 14.36 26.33
N GLY A 432 -0.56 13.92 26.94
CA GLY A 432 -1.78 14.71 27.01
C GLY A 432 -1.60 16.04 27.74
N HIS A 433 -0.72 16.11 28.74
CA HIS A 433 -0.39 17.35 29.44
C HIS A 433 0.49 18.28 28.59
N ALA A 434 1.58 17.77 28.03
CA ALA A 434 2.59 18.57 27.33
C ALA A 434 2.19 18.97 25.91
N LEU A 435 1.57 18.05 25.17
CA LEU A 435 1.21 18.21 23.76
C LEU A 435 -0.30 18.33 23.52
N GLY A 436 -1.13 18.05 24.53
CA GLY A 436 -2.59 18.04 24.39
C GLY A 436 -3.10 16.84 23.59
N CYS A 437 -4.30 16.98 23.08
CA CYS A 437 -5.00 15.98 22.25
C CYS A 437 -5.40 16.63 20.92
N ASP A 438 -5.45 15.85 19.85
CA ASP A 438 -5.91 16.37 18.54
C ASP A 438 -7.45 16.43 18.44
N THR A 439 -8.18 16.12 19.52
CA THR A 439 -9.64 16.05 19.56
C THR A 439 -10.22 16.74 20.78
N LEU A 440 -11.42 17.29 20.62
CA LEU A 440 -12.26 17.81 21.67
C LEU A 440 -13.44 16.89 22.01
N ALA A 441 -13.52 15.70 21.42
CA ALA A 441 -14.64 14.78 21.60
C ALA A 441 -14.90 14.40 23.07
N THR A 442 -13.84 14.34 23.87
CA THR A 442 -13.89 13.97 25.30
C THR A 442 -13.56 15.11 26.25
N ALA A 443 -13.53 16.34 25.76
CA ALA A 443 -13.17 17.51 26.57
C ALA A 443 -14.23 17.76 27.66
N PRO A 444 -13.85 17.80 28.96
CA PRO A 444 -14.82 17.83 30.06
C PRO A 444 -15.58 19.16 30.17
N PHE A 445 -15.10 20.21 29.54
CA PHE A 445 -15.73 21.55 29.54
C PHE A 445 -16.75 21.71 28.39
N LEU A 446 -16.88 20.73 27.48
CA LEU A 446 -17.88 20.73 26.42
C LEU A 446 -19.04 19.81 26.75
N ASN A 447 -20.26 20.25 26.42
CA ASN A 447 -21.37 19.33 26.36
C ASN A 447 -21.33 18.50 25.05
N VAL A 448 -22.15 17.45 24.96
CA VAL A 448 -22.15 16.50 23.83
C VAL A 448 -22.39 17.21 22.50
N ASP A 449 -23.30 18.17 22.44
CA ASP A 449 -23.65 18.88 21.19
C ASP A 449 -22.49 19.81 20.76
N GLN A 450 -21.85 20.49 21.71
CA GLN A 450 -20.70 21.34 21.48
C GLN A 450 -19.49 20.50 20.98
N ALA A 451 -19.23 19.36 21.60
CA ALA A 451 -18.15 18.48 21.21
C ALA A 451 -18.33 17.96 19.76
N ARG A 452 -19.55 17.68 19.34
CA ARG A 452 -19.88 17.22 17.98
C ARG A 452 -19.47 18.21 16.89
N VAL A 453 -19.46 19.50 17.16
CA VAL A 453 -19.03 20.54 16.21
C VAL A 453 -17.57 20.31 15.78
N PHE A 454 -16.72 19.83 16.69
CA PHE A 454 -15.28 19.71 16.50
C PHE A 454 -14.80 18.31 16.13
N LEU A 455 -15.71 17.36 15.91
CA LEU A 455 -15.33 16.00 15.51
C LEU A 455 -14.62 15.99 14.16
N SER A 456 -13.52 15.25 14.10
CA SER A 456 -12.74 15.00 12.89
C SER A 456 -13.45 14.05 11.91
N ALA A 457 -12.93 13.94 10.70
CA ALA A 457 -13.39 12.97 9.70
C ALA A 457 -13.33 11.52 10.20
N GLN A 458 -12.27 11.17 10.97
CA GLN A 458 -12.10 9.83 11.53
C GLN A 458 -13.16 9.50 12.59
N GLU A 459 -13.56 10.49 13.39
CA GLU A 459 -14.55 10.32 14.45
C GLU A 459 -16.00 10.25 13.92
N ARG A 460 -16.26 10.85 12.74
CA ARG A 460 -17.62 10.91 12.14
C ARG A 460 -17.95 9.70 11.28
N GLY A 461 -16.98 9.12 10.61
CA GLY A 461 -17.16 8.07 9.61
C GLY A 461 -17.70 8.58 8.25
N ASP A 462 -17.74 7.68 7.27
CA ASP A 462 -18.01 8.03 5.86
C ASP A 462 -19.46 8.44 5.56
N GLY A 463 -20.42 8.03 6.39
CA GLY A 463 -21.84 8.35 6.20
C GLY A 463 -22.16 9.84 6.22
N ALA A 464 -21.45 10.61 7.03
CA ALA A 464 -21.62 12.05 7.16
C ALA A 464 -21.32 12.80 5.85
N THR A 465 -20.26 12.40 5.16
CA THR A 465 -19.90 12.98 3.85
C THR A 465 -20.98 12.73 2.79
N ALA A 466 -21.51 11.52 2.71
CA ALA A 466 -22.56 11.19 1.74
C ALA A 466 -23.84 11.99 2.00
N ALA A 467 -24.22 12.17 3.27
CA ALA A 467 -25.39 12.99 3.65
C ALA A 467 -25.19 14.47 3.30
N MET A 468 -24.00 15.03 3.50
CA MET A 468 -23.66 16.39 3.11
C MET A 468 -23.71 16.56 1.58
N LEU A 469 -23.09 15.67 0.82
CA LEU A 469 -23.11 15.71 -0.65
C LEU A 469 -24.54 15.65 -1.21
N ALA A 470 -25.41 14.86 -0.59
CA ALA A 470 -26.84 14.81 -0.95
C ALA A 470 -27.56 16.14 -0.69
N ALA A 471 -27.22 16.84 0.40
CA ALA A 471 -27.78 18.16 0.72
C ALA A 471 -27.30 19.26 -0.26
N LEU A 472 -26.06 19.18 -0.72
CA LEU A 472 -25.48 20.14 -1.68
C LEU A 472 -25.93 19.89 -3.12
N ALA A 473 -26.33 18.66 -3.47
CA ALA A 473 -26.65 18.25 -4.83
C ALA A 473 -27.58 19.19 -5.61
N PRO A 474 -28.63 19.82 -5.01
CA PRO A 474 -29.51 20.74 -5.74
C PRO A 474 -28.84 22.00 -6.29
N ALA A 475 -27.70 22.42 -5.70
CA ALA A 475 -26.97 23.62 -6.12
C ALA A 475 -25.79 23.30 -7.06
N LEU A 476 -25.45 22.02 -7.22
CA LEU A 476 -24.30 21.59 -8.01
C LEU A 476 -24.66 21.42 -9.49
N ALA A 477 -23.73 21.81 -10.36
CA ALA A 477 -23.85 21.63 -11.81
C ALA A 477 -23.55 20.19 -12.26
N PHE A 478 -22.90 19.40 -11.42
CA PHE A 478 -22.51 18.02 -11.69
C PHE A 478 -22.98 17.11 -10.57
N ALA A 479 -23.22 15.85 -10.90
CA ALA A 479 -23.51 14.83 -9.88
C ALA A 479 -22.36 14.72 -8.87
N PRO A 480 -22.61 14.86 -7.56
CA PRO A 480 -21.54 14.76 -6.57
C PRO A 480 -20.98 13.34 -6.52
N LEU A 481 -19.66 13.23 -6.53
CA LEU A 481 -18.94 11.97 -6.42
C LEU A 481 -18.56 11.72 -4.95
N SER A 482 -19.08 10.63 -4.39
CA SER A 482 -18.65 10.15 -3.08
C SER A 482 -17.32 9.41 -3.19
N GLU A 483 -16.37 9.75 -2.33
CA GLU A 483 -15.04 9.11 -2.32
C GLU A 483 -14.70 8.60 -0.92
N PRO A 484 -15.35 7.50 -0.46
CA PRO A 484 -15.06 6.92 0.85
C PRO A 484 -13.61 6.45 0.91
N VAL A 485 -12.98 6.70 2.06
CA VAL A 485 -11.61 6.26 2.32
C VAL A 485 -11.66 4.96 3.12
N LEU A 486 -11.41 3.86 2.45
CA LEU A 486 -11.35 2.54 3.07
C LEU A 486 -10.02 2.37 3.82
N ALA A 487 -10.00 1.46 4.79
CA ALA A 487 -8.77 1.09 5.48
C ALA A 487 -7.70 0.62 4.48
N TRP A 488 -6.43 0.81 4.83
CA TRP A 488 -5.30 0.42 3.97
C TRP A 488 -5.30 -1.08 3.62
N ASP A 489 -5.83 -1.93 4.52
CA ASP A 489 -5.97 -3.38 4.38
C ASP A 489 -7.39 -3.82 3.96
N ALA A 490 -8.21 -2.88 3.46
CA ALA A 490 -9.57 -3.16 3.00
C ALA A 490 -9.59 -4.24 1.93
N THR A 491 -10.57 -5.11 2.04
CA THR A 491 -10.79 -6.27 1.15
C THR A 491 -11.58 -5.89 -0.11
N LEU A 492 -11.75 -6.85 -1.01
CA LEU A 492 -12.65 -6.71 -2.16
C LEU A 492 -14.12 -6.57 -1.72
N ASP A 493 -14.52 -7.27 -0.63
CA ASP A 493 -15.89 -7.18 -0.10
C ASP A 493 -16.18 -5.78 0.47
N ASP A 494 -15.21 -5.17 1.17
CA ASP A 494 -15.33 -3.80 1.66
C ASP A 494 -15.46 -2.81 0.50
N THR A 495 -14.66 -3.01 -0.56
CA THR A 495 -14.75 -2.22 -1.79
C THR A 495 -16.11 -2.39 -2.49
N GLN A 496 -16.59 -3.63 -2.60
CA GLN A 496 -17.91 -3.91 -3.18
C GLN A 496 -19.03 -3.22 -2.37
N THR A 497 -18.94 -3.29 -1.06
CA THR A 497 -19.91 -2.64 -0.16
C THR A 497 -19.90 -1.12 -0.36
N ALA A 498 -18.73 -0.52 -0.48
CA ALA A 498 -18.57 0.91 -0.72
C ALA A 498 -19.11 1.35 -2.10
N LEU A 499 -19.05 0.49 -3.11
CA LEU A 499 -19.56 0.79 -4.46
C LEU A 499 -21.09 0.71 -4.57
N VAL A 500 -21.77 0.05 -3.61
CA VAL A 500 -23.22 -0.06 -3.56
C VAL A 500 -23.79 1.10 -2.76
N GLY A 501 -23.81 2.30 -3.32
CA GLY A 501 -24.30 3.52 -2.68
C GLY A 501 -25.39 4.21 -3.50
N LEU A 502 -26.08 5.19 -2.88
CA LEU A 502 -27.08 6.04 -3.56
C LEU A 502 -26.43 7.09 -4.46
N LEU A 503 -25.21 7.49 -4.13
CA LEU A 503 -24.43 8.46 -4.91
C LEU A 503 -23.41 7.73 -5.78
N PRO A 504 -23.01 8.33 -6.90
CA PRO A 504 -21.82 7.91 -7.62
C PRO A 504 -20.64 7.79 -6.67
N THR A 505 -19.89 6.71 -6.75
CA THR A 505 -18.89 6.40 -5.73
C THR A 505 -17.56 5.94 -6.35
N ARG A 506 -16.48 6.45 -5.78
CA ARG A 506 -15.10 6.04 -6.04
C ARG A 506 -14.42 5.71 -4.72
N PRO A 507 -14.33 4.44 -4.31
CA PRO A 507 -13.62 4.09 -3.10
C PRO A 507 -12.12 4.28 -3.27
N ARG A 508 -11.47 4.80 -2.24
CA ARG A 508 -10.02 4.96 -2.16
C ARG A 508 -9.52 4.21 -0.93
N ARG A 509 -8.36 3.57 -1.02
CA ARG A 509 -7.72 3.00 0.16
C ARG A 509 -6.78 4.01 0.80
N ALA A 510 -6.79 4.05 2.13
CA ALA A 510 -5.79 4.82 2.88
C ALA A 510 -4.37 4.30 2.57
N ALA A 511 -3.39 5.17 2.70
CA ALA A 511 -1.99 4.72 2.71
C ALA A 511 -1.75 3.83 3.94
N PRO A 512 -0.87 2.82 3.85
CA PRO A 512 -0.46 2.07 5.03
C PRO A 512 0.19 3.02 6.04
N PRO A 513 0.03 2.76 7.37
CA PRO A 513 0.70 3.53 8.40
C PRO A 513 2.22 3.57 8.17
N ALA A 514 2.83 4.72 8.42
CA ALA A 514 4.28 4.91 8.20
C ALA A 514 5.14 4.02 9.12
N ASP A 515 4.58 3.66 10.28
CA ASP A 515 5.18 2.79 11.29
C ASP A 515 4.81 1.31 11.10
N LEU A 516 4.12 0.97 10.01
CA LEU A 516 3.79 -0.42 9.69
C LEU A 516 5.07 -1.21 9.48
N ALA A 517 5.45 -2.00 10.48
CA ALA A 517 6.58 -2.90 10.41
C ALA A 517 6.09 -4.33 10.31
N LEU A 518 6.64 -5.06 9.35
CA LEU A 518 6.48 -6.50 9.32
C LEU A 518 7.39 -7.09 10.40
N GLU A 519 6.80 -7.59 11.48
CA GLU A 519 7.53 -8.39 12.46
C GLU A 519 7.84 -9.75 11.83
N ILE A 520 9.08 -9.91 11.39
CA ILE A 520 9.58 -11.20 10.93
C ILE A 520 10.21 -11.87 12.15
N PRO A 521 9.64 -12.99 12.67
CA PRO A 521 10.26 -13.72 13.77
C PRO A 521 11.69 -14.10 13.39
N SER A 522 12.65 -13.75 14.23
CA SER A 522 14.02 -14.18 14.04
C SER A 522 14.05 -15.71 14.05
N LEU A 523 14.62 -16.34 13.04
CA LEU A 523 14.78 -17.80 12.97
C LEU A 523 15.57 -18.36 14.16
N ALA A 524 16.31 -17.50 14.90
CA ALA A 524 16.99 -17.84 16.14
C ALA A 524 16.04 -18.01 17.33
N GLU A 525 14.88 -17.32 17.36
CA GLU A 525 13.90 -17.40 18.44
C GLU A 525 12.94 -18.59 18.29
N ALA A 526 12.81 -19.16 17.11
CA ALA A 526 11.95 -20.31 16.81
C ALA A 526 12.50 -21.66 17.26
N ARG A 527 13.68 -21.73 17.88
CA ARG A 527 14.17 -22.96 18.52
C ARG A 527 13.62 -23.02 19.93
N PRO A 528 12.72 -24.00 20.26
CA PRO A 528 12.39 -24.26 21.65
C PRO A 528 13.69 -24.55 22.41
N ALA A 529 13.87 -23.88 23.55
CA ALA A 529 15.00 -24.13 24.42
C ALA A 529 15.05 -25.63 24.72
N ARG A 530 16.00 -26.32 24.13
CA ARG A 530 16.29 -27.72 24.45
C ARG A 530 16.79 -27.71 25.84
N GLU A 531 16.06 -28.35 26.75
CA GLU A 531 16.52 -28.59 28.13
C GLU A 531 17.98 -29.03 28.08
N ALA A 532 18.82 -28.32 28.85
CA ALA A 532 20.24 -28.60 28.90
C ALA A 532 20.43 -30.04 29.42
N PRO A 533 21.11 -30.92 28.70
CA PRO A 533 21.53 -32.22 29.24
C PRO A 533 22.53 -32.02 30.35
N THR A 534 22.36 -32.76 31.42
CA THR A 534 23.30 -32.91 32.53
C THR A 534 24.73 -33.14 32.01
N PRO A 535 25.76 -32.62 32.69
CA PRO A 535 27.13 -32.63 32.16
C PRO A 535 27.76 -34.02 32.29
N GLU A 536 27.79 -34.75 31.20
CA GLU A 536 28.73 -35.87 31.00
C GLU A 536 29.42 -35.73 29.65
N GLU A 537 30.75 -35.69 29.76
CA GLU A 537 31.77 -35.75 28.70
C GLU A 537 31.78 -34.66 27.61
N ARG A 538 32.71 -33.75 27.80
CA ARG A 538 33.11 -32.67 26.89
C ARG A 538 33.90 -33.25 25.73
N ILE A 539 33.21 -33.59 24.62
CA ILE A 539 33.86 -33.73 23.33
C ILE A 539 33.98 -32.30 22.77
N VAL A 540 35.21 -31.84 22.63
CA VAL A 540 35.49 -30.54 21.98
C VAL A 540 35.31 -30.72 20.47
N GLU A 541 34.13 -30.47 19.98
CA GLU A 541 33.89 -30.34 18.54
C GLU A 541 34.51 -29.00 18.06
N ARG A 542 35.63 -29.11 17.38
CA ARG A 542 36.27 -27.96 16.73
C ARG A 542 35.47 -27.65 15.47
N VAL A 543 34.55 -26.64 15.55
CA VAL A 543 33.90 -26.10 14.37
C VAL A 543 34.99 -25.47 13.49
N VAL A 544 35.34 -26.14 12.41
CA VAL A 544 36.16 -25.58 11.33
C VAL A 544 35.19 -24.83 10.42
N GLU A 545 35.13 -23.50 10.54
CA GLU A 545 34.52 -22.66 9.51
C GLU A 545 35.20 -22.92 8.18
N ARG A 546 34.55 -23.71 7.32
CA ARG A 546 35.02 -23.94 5.94
C ARG A 546 34.46 -22.79 5.13
N GLU A 547 35.34 -21.86 4.72
CA GLU A 547 35.02 -20.93 3.63
C GLU A 547 34.49 -21.74 2.44
N ARG A 548 33.23 -21.50 2.03
CA ARG A 548 32.62 -22.15 0.86
C ARG A 548 33.21 -21.54 -0.43
N THR A 549 34.38 -22.00 -0.80
CA THR A 549 34.99 -21.67 -2.10
C THR A 549 34.46 -22.62 -3.18
N ARG A 550 34.12 -22.07 -4.35
CA ARG A 550 33.64 -22.86 -5.50
C ARG A 550 34.63 -23.92 -5.91
N ARG A 551 34.26 -25.18 -5.80
CA ARG A 551 35.06 -26.33 -6.26
C ARG A 551 34.79 -26.56 -7.75
N LYS A 552 35.69 -26.07 -8.64
CA LYS A 552 35.52 -26.26 -10.08
C LYS A 552 35.90 -27.70 -10.45
N LEU A 553 35.14 -28.30 -11.40
CA LEU A 553 35.47 -29.59 -11.97
C LEU A 553 36.71 -29.47 -12.89
N PRO A 554 37.51 -30.54 -13.04
CA PRO A 554 38.58 -30.59 -14.02
C PRO A 554 38.02 -30.59 -15.45
N ASP A 555 38.84 -30.14 -16.42
CA ASP A 555 38.39 -30.07 -17.83
C ASP A 555 38.01 -31.45 -18.41
N ARG A 556 38.69 -32.51 -17.96
CA ARG A 556 38.33 -33.90 -18.28
C ARG A 556 37.75 -34.56 -17.04
N ARG A 557 36.48 -34.94 -17.11
CA ARG A 557 35.67 -35.48 -15.99
C ARG A 557 34.88 -36.71 -16.42
N LYS A 558 34.54 -37.57 -15.47
CA LYS A 558 33.63 -38.70 -15.64
C LYS A 558 32.20 -38.25 -15.49
N GLY A 559 31.28 -39.08 -15.89
CA GLY A 559 29.85 -38.89 -15.78
C GLY A 559 29.14 -39.82 -16.75
N TYR A 560 27.80 -39.82 -16.69
CA TYR A 560 27.00 -40.61 -17.63
C TYR A 560 26.07 -39.73 -18.47
N ILE A 561 25.58 -40.30 -19.54
CA ILE A 561 24.61 -39.68 -20.42
C ILE A 561 23.36 -40.56 -20.42
N GLN A 562 22.24 -40.01 -19.87
CA GLN A 562 20.96 -40.68 -19.90
C GLN A 562 20.06 -40.04 -20.95
N LYS A 563 19.60 -40.86 -21.86
CA LYS A 563 18.60 -40.46 -22.87
C LYS A 563 17.22 -41.03 -22.53
N ALA A 564 16.25 -40.17 -22.37
CA ALA A 564 14.88 -40.58 -22.13
C ALA A 564 13.88 -39.75 -22.95
N ALA A 565 12.61 -40.16 -22.94
CA ALA A 565 11.52 -39.34 -23.44
C ALA A 565 10.38 -39.33 -22.39
N VAL A 566 10.00 -38.16 -21.95
CA VAL A 566 8.90 -37.92 -21.01
C VAL A 566 7.70 -37.37 -21.77
N GLY A 567 6.57 -38.08 -21.74
CA GLY A 567 5.39 -37.69 -22.51
C GLY A 567 5.63 -37.53 -24.02
N GLY A 568 6.65 -38.25 -24.58
CA GLY A 568 7.06 -38.17 -25.99
C GLY A 568 8.13 -37.10 -26.28
N HIS A 569 8.51 -36.27 -25.32
CA HIS A 569 9.54 -35.22 -25.43
C HIS A 569 10.92 -35.75 -25.03
N LYS A 570 11.88 -35.71 -25.94
CA LYS A 570 13.21 -36.29 -25.72
C LYS A 570 14.08 -35.36 -24.89
N VAL A 571 14.62 -35.90 -23.81
CA VAL A 571 15.58 -35.24 -22.92
C VAL A 571 16.86 -36.03 -22.83
N TYR A 572 18.00 -35.35 -22.84
CA TYR A 572 19.32 -35.91 -22.61
C TYR A 572 19.87 -35.25 -21.35
N LEU A 573 20.10 -36.04 -20.32
CA LEU A 573 20.77 -35.63 -19.09
C LEU A 573 22.23 -36.06 -19.18
N HIS A 574 23.15 -35.13 -19.07
CA HIS A 574 24.58 -35.37 -18.94
C HIS A 574 25.00 -34.99 -17.55
N THR A 575 25.79 -35.81 -16.90
CA THR A 575 26.36 -35.55 -15.57
C THR A 575 27.86 -35.38 -15.65
N GLY A 576 28.43 -34.62 -14.72
CA GLY A 576 29.87 -34.49 -14.52
C GLY A 576 30.21 -34.68 -13.04
N GLU A 577 31.13 -35.60 -12.79
CA GLU A 577 31.53 -36.04 -11.45
C GLU A 577 32.94 -35.57 -11.10
N TYR A 578 33.16 -35.35 -9.83
CA TYR A 578 34.46 -35.19 -9.25
C TYR A 578 35.19 -36.56 -9.16
N ASP A 579 36.49 -36.56 -8.85
CA ASP A 579 37.28 -37.79 -8.74
C ASP A 579 36.81 -38.73 -7.60
N ASP A 580 36.10 -38.19 -6.62
CA ASP A 580 35.48 -38.91 -5.51
C ASP A 580 34.10 -39.50 -5.85
N GLY A 581 33.59 -39.24 -7.05
CA GLY A 581 32.27 -39.70 -7.52
C GLY A 581 31.10 -38.82 -7.16
N GLU A 582 31.33 -37.68 -6.46
CA GLU A 582 30.26 -36.70 -6.21
C GLU A 582 29.87 -35.98 -7.50
N LEU A 583 28.56 -35.75 -7.66
CA LEU A 583 28.01 -34.96 -8.76
C LEU A 583 28.37 -33.49 -8.62
N GLY A 584 29.01 -32.90 -9.63
CA GLY A 584 29.46 -31.51 -9.62
C GLY A 584 28.78 -30.63 -10.70
N GLU A 585 28.22 -31.24 -11.74
CA GLU A 585 27.50 -30.53 -12.78
C GLU A 585 26.51 -31.40 -13.53
N ILE A 586 25.48 -30.77 -14.08
CA ILE A 586 24.52 -31.39 -15.00
C ILE A 586 24.34 -30.51 -16.24
N PHE A 587 24.02 -31.16 -17.37
CA PHE A 587 23.56 -30.50 -18.60
C PHE A 587 22.29 -31.18 -19.05
N ILE A 588 21.33 -30.35 -19.49
CA ILE A 588 20.01 -30.83 -19.96
C ILE A 588 19.86 -30.39 -21.41
N ASP A 589 19.89 -31.33 -22.34
CA ASP A 589 19.65 -31.04 -23.75
C ASP A 589 18.29 -31.61 -24.19
N MET A 590 17.52 -30.79 -24.89
CA MET A 590 16.19 -31.14 -25.35
C MET A 590 16.05 -31.01 -26.87
N HIS A 591 15.47 -32.04 -27.49
CA HIS A 591 15.32 -32.09 -28.95
C HIS A 591 13.88 -31.79 -29.35
N LYS A 592 13.69 -30.89 -30.33
CA LYS A 592 12.38 -30.49 -30.92
C LYS A 592 11.56 -29.51 -30.07
N GLU A 593 12.11 -28.96 -28.97
CA GLU A 593 11.45 -27.94 -28.18
C GLU A 593 11.78 -26.53 -28.72
N GLY A 594 10.93 -25.55 -28.41
CA GLY A 594 11.16 -24.16 -28.76
C GLY A 594 12.47 -23.60 -28.17
N ALA A 595 13.11 -22.69 -28.87
CA ALA A 595 14.43 -22.15 -28.47
C ALA A 595 14.39 -21.55 -27.05
N ALA A 596 13.30 -20.89 -26.65
CA ALA A 596 13.14 -20.31 -25.34
C ALA A 596 13.13 -21.35 -24.21
N PHE A 597 12.40 -22.46 -24.39
CA PHE A 597 12.34 -23.54 -23.39
C PHE A 597 13.67 -24.25 -23.23
N ARG A 598 14.38 -24.52 -24.33
CA ARG A 598 15.73 -25.11 -24.29
C ARG A 598 16.73 -24.19 -23.56
N SER A 599 16.67 -22.88 -23.83
CA SER A 599 17.54 -21.92 -23.14
C SER A 599 17.24 -21.86 -21.64
N LEU A 600 15.95 -21.94 -21.25
CA LEU A 600 15.57 -21.97 -19.84
C LEU A 600 16.10 -23.22 -19.14
N MET A 601 15.94 -24.41 -19.74
CA MET A 601 16.45 -25.67 -19.18
C MET A 601 17.97 -25.71 -19.08
N ASN A 602 18.67 -25.10 -20.04
CA ASN A 602 20.11 -24.98 -19.99
C ASN A 602 20.58 -24.04 -18.87
N ASN A 603 19.95 -22.87 -18.71
CA ASN A 603 20.24 -21.95 -17.61
C ASN A 603 19.91 -22.56 -16.25
N PHE A 604 18.83 -23.35 -16.16
CA PHE A 604 18.48 -24.09 -14.96
C PHE A 604 19.58 -25.12 -14.61
N ALA A 605 20.07 -25.89 -15.58
CA ALA A 605 21.17 -26.83 -15.38
C ALA A 605 22.46 -26.13 -14.91
N ILE A 606 22.75 -24.94 -15.44
CA ILE A 606 23.87 -24.11 -14.98
C ILE A 606 23.70 -23.69 -13.52
N ALA A 607 22.50 -23.26 -13.11
CA ALA A 607 22.21 -22.85 -11.73
C ALA A 607 22.42 -24.00 -10.74
N ILE A 608 21.91 -25.20 -11.06
CA ILE A 608 22.10 -26.42 -10.26
C ILE A 608 23.60 -26.77 -10.17
N SER A 609 24.31 -26.77 -11.30
CA SER A 609 25.74 -27.04 -11.34
C SER A 609 26.56 -26.07 -10.48
N ILE A 610 26.21 -24.78 -10.48
CA ILE A 610 26.84 -23.79 -9.59
C ILE A 610 26.58 -24.14 -8.14
N GLY A 611 25.31 -24.44 -7.76
CA GLY A 611 24.95 -24.83 -6.40
C GLY A 611 25.75 -26.04 -5.91
N LEU A 612 25.84 -27.13 -6.72
CA LEU A 612 26.62 -28.31 -6.42
C LEU A 612 28.12 -27.97 -6.21
N GLN A 613 28.68 -27.10 -7.04
CA GLN A 613 30.08 -26.67 -6.94
C GLN A 613 30.38 -25.79 -5.71
N TYR A 614 29.34 -25.13 -5.14
CA TYR A 614 29.43 -24.42 -3.85
C TYR A 614 29.13 -25.32 -2.66
N GLY A 615 28.88 -26.63 -2.88
CA GLY A 615 28.66 -27.62 -1.84
C GLY A 615 27.23 -27.66 -1.31
N VAL A 616 26.24 -27.25 -2.11
CA VAL A 616 24.84 -27.57 -1.83
C VAL A 616 24.64 -29.07 -2.07
N PRO A 617 24.19 -29.85 -1.10
CA PRO A 617 23.98 -31.28 -1.25
C PRO A 617 22.95 -31.61 -2.34
N LEU A 618 23.14 -32.72 -3.05
CA LEU A 618 22.24 -33.11 -4.14
C LEU A 618 20.83 -33.45 -3.66
N ASP A 619 20.68 -33.97 -2.45
CA ASP A 619 19.39 -34.27 -1.80
C ASP A 619 18.50 -33.06 -1.67
N GLU A 620 19.05 -31.87 -1.40
CA GLU A 620 18.27 -30.63 -1.35
C GLU A 620 17.63 -30.30 -2.72
N PHE A 621 18.33 -30.56 -3.82
CA PHE A 621 17.77 -30.38 -5.15
C PHE A 621 16.77 -31.47 -5.51
N VAL A 622 17.05 -32.71 -5.14
CA VAL A 622 16.14 -33.84 -5.35
C VAL A 622 14.82 -33.58 -4.62
N ASP A 623 14.87 -33.26 -3.35
CA ASP A 623 13.68 -33.01 -2.55
C ASP A 623 12.89 -31.76 -3.02
N ALA A 624 13.56 -30.76 -3.59
CA ALA A 624 12.92 -29.56 -4.11
C ALA A 624 12.17 -29.80 -5.43
N PHE A 625 12.66 -30.70 -6.29
CA PHE A 625 12.19 -30.77 -7.69
C PHE A 625 11.46 -32.08 -8.05
N VAL A 626 11.54 -33.13 -7.25
CA VAL A 626 10.73 -34.33 -7.44
C VAL A 626 9.24 -33.99 -7.29
N PHE A 627 8.40 -34.68 -8.06
CA PHE A 627 6.94 -34.50 -8.09
C PHE A 627 6.44 -33.10 -8.48
N THR A 628 7.30 -32.24 -9.02
CA THR A 628 6.86 -31.00 -9.66
C THR A 628 5.99 -31.31 -10.88
N ARG A 629 4.87 -30.55 -11.06
CA ARG A 629 3.88 -30.83 -12.09
C ARG A 629 3.82 -29.70 -13.12
N PHE A 630 4.21 -30.01 -14.35
CA PHE A 630 4.01 -29.16 -15.53
C PHE A 630 4.22 -29.98 -16.81
N GLU A 631 3.67 -29.55 -17.91
CA GLU A 631 3.87 -30.19 -19.21
C GLU A 631 5.26 -29.88 -19.82
N PRO A 632 5.92 -30.88 -20.47
CA PRO A 632 5.42 -32.20 -20.76
C PRO A 632 5.54 -33.18 -19.58
N ALA A 633 4.51 -33.97 -19.37
CA ALA A 633 4.36 -35.02 -18.35
C ALA A 633 3.88 -36.34 -18.98
N GLY A 634 4.03 -37.46 -18.27
CA GLY A 634 3.49 -38.73 -18.74
C GLY A 634 4.49 -39.89 -18.69
N PRO A 635 4.27 -40.93 -19.51
CA PRO A 635 5.14 -42.12 -19.55
C PRO A 635 6.56 -41.77 -19.94
N VAL A 636 7.51 -42.37 -19.25
CA VAL A 636 8.95 -42.23 -19.52
C VAL A 636 9.42 -43.46 -20.29
N THR A 637 10.07 -43.25 -21.43
CA THR A 637 10.70 -44.31 -22.22
C THR A 637 12.21 -44.08 -22.31
N GLY A 638 13.00 -45.17 -22.32
CA GLY A 638 14.44 -45.10 -22.37
C GLY A 638 15.13 -44.96 -21.01
N ASN A 639 14.39 -45.19 -19.91
CA ASN A 639 14.92 -45.27 -18.56
C ASN A 639 14.43 -46.57 -17.90
N ASP A 640 15.32 -47.22 -17.13
CA ASP A 640 15.02 -48.51 -16.52
C ASP A 640 14.37 -48.41 -15.16
N THR A 641 14.52 -47.29 -14.47
CA THR A 641 14.09 -47.08 -13.09
C THR A 641 12.87 -46.17 -12.97
N VAL A 642 12.77 -45.09 -13.76
CA VAL A 642 11.64 -44.15 -13.76
C VAL A 642 10.76 -44.36 -14.97
N LYS A 643 9.55 -44.92 -14.81
CA LYS A 643 8.63 -45.29 -15.88
C LYS A 643 7.56 -44.23 -16.19
N SER A 644 7.32 -43.30 -15.26
CA SER A 644 6.39 -42.18 -15.44
C SER A 644 6.86 -40.97 -14.65
N ALA A 645 6.60 -39.78 -15.18
CA ALA A 645 6.99 -38.54 -14.48
C ALA A 645 5.89 -37.48 -14.66
N THR A 646 5.76 -36.61 -13.63
CA THR A 646 4.78 -35.52 -13.61
C THR A 646 5.32 -34.24 -14.26
N SER A 647 6.59 -34.19 -14.60
CA SER A 647 7.28 -33.20 -15.43
C SER A 647 8.66 -33.69 -15.86
N ILE A 648 9.31 -32.94 -16.75
CA ILE A 648 10.72 -33.21 -17.10
C ILE A 648 11.64 -33.03 -15.88
N LEU A 649 11.39 -32.06 -15.01
CA LEU A 649 12.19 -31.87 -13.79
C LEU A 649 11.98 -33.02 -12.82
N ASP A 650 10.75 -33.46 -12.62
CA ASP A 650 10.44 -34.63 -11.81
C ASP A 650 11.24 -35.85 -12.31
N TYR A 651 11.26 -36.07 -13.62
CA TYR A 651 12.05 -37.17 -14.22
C TYR A 651 13.54 -37.03 -13.88
N ILE A 652 14.14 -35.83 -14.15
CA ILE A 652 15.57 -35.59 -14.00
C ILE A 652 16.01 -35.77 -12.54
N PHE A 653 15.28 -35.22 -11.58
CA PHE A 653 15.69 -35.30 -10.18
C PHE A 653 15.38 -36.63 -9.52
N ARG A 654 14.38 -37.38 -10.01
CA ARG A 654 14.19 -38.78 -9.62
C ARG A 654 15.33 -39.65 -10.15
N GLU A 655 15.74 -39.48 -11.41
CA GLU A 655 16.88 -40.19 -11.98
C GLU A 655 18.18 -39.90 -11.22
N LEU A 656 18.44 -38.60 -10.91
CA LEU A 656 19.62 -38.22 -10.10
C LEU A 656 19.55 -38.75 -8.67
N GLY A 657 18.36 -38.78 -8.06
CA GLY A 657 18.13 -39.34 -6.72
C GLY A 657 18.40 -40.83 -6.66
N VAL A 658 17.94 -41.58 -7.65
CA VAL A 658 18.21 -43.03 -7.74
C VAL A 658 19.69 -43.30 -8.03
N SER A 659 20.29 -42.58 -9.02
CA SER A 659 21.62 -42.87 -9.48
C SER A 659 22.74 -42.44 -8.54
N TYR A 660 22.59 -41.30 -7.84
CA TYR A 660 23.65 -40.75 -6.98
C TYR A 660 23.38 -40.85 -5.48
N LEU A 661 22.12 -40.91 -5.06
CA LEU A 661 21.74 -40.96 -3.64
C LEU A 661 21.24 -42.34 -3.22
N GLY A 662 21.06 -43.29 -4.17
CA GLY A 662 20.52 -44.62 -3.89
C GLY A 662 19.07 -44.57 -3.37
N ARG A 663 18.29 -43.55 -3.78
CA ARG A 663 16.89 -43.34 -3.41
C ARG A 663 15.98 -44.23 -4.23
N ASP A 664 15.95 -45.54 -3.96
CA ASP A 664 15.08 -46.50 -4.66
C ASP A 664 13.57 -46.22 -4.46
N ASP A 665 13.23 -45.47 -3.42
CA ASP A 665 11.89 -44.97 -3.17
C ASP A 665 11.36 -44.02 -4.26
N LEU A 666 12.25 -43.46 -5.08
CA LEU A 666 11.93 -42.57 -6.21
C LEU A 666 11.80 -43.34 -7.54
N ALA A 667 12.15 -44.61 -7.59
CA ALA A 667 11.90 -45.45 -8.75
C ALA A 667 10.37 -45.68 -8.94
N SER A 668 9.95 -45.80 -10.20
CA SER A 668 8.54 -46.10 -10.50
C SER A 668 8.32 -47.60 -10.57
N ASP A 669 7.24 -48.12 -9.96
CA ASP A 669 6.74 -49.44 -10.21
C ASP A 669 6.29 -49.55 -11.68
N ASP A 670 6.41 -50.77 -12.25
CA ASP A 670 6.09 -51.05 -13.65
C ASP A 670 4.63 -50.67 -13.97
N PRO A 671 4.35 -49.75 -14.94
CA PRO A 671 2.96 -49.43 -15.34
C PRO A 671 2.18 -50.61 -15.83
N GLY A 672 2.82 -51.73 -16.19
CA GLY A 672 2.18 -52.97 -16.57
C GLY A 672 1.43 -53.66 -15.42
N ALA A 673 1.78 -53.39 -14.18
CA ALA A 673 1.12 -53.94 -12.99
C ALA A 673 -0.28 -53.33 -12.71
N LEU A 674 -0.62 -52.23 -13.35
CA LEU A 674 -1.91 -51.52 -13.19
C LEU A 674 -2.89 -51.76 -14.33
N ASN A 675 -2.54 -52.59 -15.31
CA ASN A 675 -3.47 -52.96 -16.39
C ASN A 675 -4.48 -54.03 -15.92
N ALA A 676 -5.72 -53.94 -16.42
CA ALA A 676 -6.83 -54.87 -16.11
C ALA A 676 -6.48 -56.35 -16.33
N ASP A 677 -5.54 -56.69 -17.20
CA ASP A 677 -5.02 -58.04 -17.43
C ASP A 677 -4.10 -58.55 -16.31
N GLY A 678 -3.60 -57.70 -15.41
CA GLY A 678 -2.80 -58.05 -14.23
C GLY A 678 -3.63 -58.52 -13.03
N LEU A 679 -4.97 -58.40 -13.08
CA LEU A 679 -5.86 -58.75 -11.96
C LEU A 679 -6.17 -60.27 -11.86
N GLY A 680 -5.53 -61.14 -12.69
CA GLY A 680 -5.87 -62.54 -12.85
C GLY A 680 -5.02 -63.58 -12.14
N HIS A 681 -4.00 -63.24 -11.39
CA HIS A 681 -3.18 -64.23 -10.65
C HIS A 681 -3.46 -64.17 -9.13
N GLY A 682 -4.24 -65.18 -8.70
CA GLY A 682 -4.65 -65.35 -7.34
C GLY A 682 -3.51 -65.52 -6.36
N LYS A 683 -3.71 -64.92 -5.18
CA LYS A 683 -3.10 -65.17 -3.88
C LYS A 683 -1.60 -65.51 -3.84
N ALA A 684 -0.80 -64.49 -3.72
CA ALA A 684 0.37 -64.52 -2.89
C ALA A 684 0.32 -63.30 -1.96
N ASP A 685 0.71 -63.45 -0.73
CA ASP A 685 0.57 -62.54 0.40
C ASP A 685 0.72 -61.07 0.02
N ALA A 686 -0.35 -60.29 0.21
CA ALA A 686 -0.30 -58.85 0.14
C ALA A 686 0.58 -58.31 1.28
N PRO A 687 1.63 -57.54 0.99
CA PRO A 687 2.21 -56.71 2.03
C PRO A 687 1.15 -55.78 2.58
N GLU A 688 1.03 -55.64 3.86
CA GLU A 688 0.20 -54.65 4.54
C GLU A 688 0.42 -53.31 3.83
N LEU A 689 -0.66 -52.76 3.28
CA LEU A 689 -0.65 -51.39 2.75
C LEU A 689 -0.36 -50.49 3.93
N ASP A 690 0.86 -49.98 3.98
CA ASP A 690 1.19 -48.84 4.81
C ASP A 690 0.14 -47.76 4.58
N GLU A 691 -0.30 -47.16 5.66
CA GLU A 691 -1.25 -46.05 5.68
C GLU A 691 -0.87 -44.99 4.63
N PRO A 692 -1.85 -44.33 4.00
CA PRO A 692 -1.58 -43.33 2.99
C PRO A 692 -0.67 -42.26 3.57
N GLN A 693 0.54 -42.19 3.07
CA GLN A 693 1.52 -41.22 3.51
C GLN A 693 0.99 -39.82 3.15
N LEU A 694 0.80 -39.03 4.20
CA LEU A 694 0.31 -37.66 4.10
C LEU A 694 1.22 -36.82 3.18
N ALA A 695 0.61 -36.00 2.32
CA ALA A 695 1.30 -35.09 1.41
C ALA A 695 2.35 -34.22 2.11
N SER A 696 2.23 -34.01 3.42
CA SER A 696 3.22 -33.29 4.25
C SER A 696 4.59 -33.99 4.36
N ARG A 697 4.69 -35.30 4.06
CA ARG A 697 5.97 -36.01 3.99
C ARG A 697 6.75 -35.73 2.69
N PHE A 698 6.05 -35.22 1.67
CA PHE A 698 6.65 -34.90 0.37
C PHE A 698 6.86 -33.39 0.16
N ILE A 699 6.57 -32.56 1.18
CA ILE A 699 6.90 -31.14 1.15
C ILE A 699 8.36 -31.01 1.58
N SER A 700 9.20 -30.68 0.63
CA SER A 700 10.60 -30.38 0.84
C SER A 700 10.77 -29.30 1.91
N ARG A 701 11.68 -29.51 2.84
CA ARG A 701 12.17 -28.47 3.77
C ARG A 701 13.33 -27.67 3.15
N GLY A 702 13.44 -27.67 1.83
CA GLY A 702 14.51 -26.98 1.13
C GLY A 702 14.45 -25.46 1.25
N PHE A 703 15.53 -24.86 0.86
CA PHE A 703 15.90 -23.44 1.05
C PHE A 703 14.88 -22.41 0.50
N SER A 704 14.00 -22.82 -0.39
CA SER A 704 13.00 -21.94 -1.02
C SER A 704 11.60 -21.99 -0.38
N ARG A 705 11.40 -22.89 0.59
CA ARG A 705 10.12 -23.04 1.30
C ARG A 705 10.42 -23.22 2.77
N GLY A 706 10.60 -22.11 3.46
CA GLY A 706 10.62 -22.10 4.92
C GLY A 706 9.42 -22.84 5.50
N ALA A 707 9.52 -23.33 6.72
CA ALA A 707 8.40 -23.95 7.41
C ALA A 707 7.15 -23.09 7.22
N ALA A 708 6.03 -23.73 6.84
CA ALA A 708 4.75 -23.03 6.71
C ALA A 708 4.50 -22.21 7.99
N PRO A 709 4.12 -20.93 7.87
CA PRO A 709 3.86 -20.13 9.05
C PRO A 709 2.80 -20.79 9.94
N ASP A 710 2.96 -20.70 11.27
CA ASP A 710 2.09 -21.33 12.26
C ASP A 710 0.60 -20.93 12.15
N ASN A 711 0.28 -19.94 11.32
CA ASN A 711 -1.08 -19.48 11.01
C ASN A 711 -1.70 -20.13 9.76
N LEU A 712 -1.04 -21.09 9.13
CA LEU A 712 -1.58 -21.81 7.99
C LEU A 712 -2.53 -22.89 8.50
N VAL A 713 -3.83 -22.73 8.23
CA VAL A 713 -4.87 -23.67 8.62
C VAL A 713 -5.15 -24.62 7.47
N PHE A 714 -4.94 -25.91 7.69
CA PHE A 714 -5.32 -26.97 6.78
C PHE A 714 -6.76 -27.37 7.06
N LEU A 715 -7.64 -27.31 6.08
CA LEU A 715 -9.05 -27.71 6.25
C LEU A 715 -9.22 -29.19 5.90
N PRO A 716 -10.00 -29.96 6.70
CA PRO A 716 -10.28 -31.36 6.37
C PRO A 716 -11.17 -31.44 5.12
N SER A 717 -10.85 -32.34 4.21
CA SER A 717 -11.72 -32.66 3.07
C SER A 717 -13.09 -33.12 3.57
N ALA A 718 -14.16 -32.51 3.06
CA ALA A 718 -15.52 -32.84 3.42
C ALA A 718 -15.85 -34.31 3.10
N GLY A 719 -15.93 -35.15 4.15
CA GLY A 719 -16.43 -36.50 4.05
C GLY A 719 -15.70 -37.52 4.92
N ARG A 720 -15.86 -37.40 6.23
CA ARG A 720 -15.98 -38.56 7.15
C ARG A 720 -16.26 -38.08 8.56
N SER A 721 -17.37 -38.53 9.10
CA SER A 721 -17.79 -38.33 10.47
C SER A 721 -17.01 -39.24 11.42
N GLY A 722 -16.44 -38.69 12.50
CA GLY A 722 -16.18 -39.37 13.74
C GLY A 722 -14.77 -39.90 13.97
N GLY A 723 -13.98 -39.17 14.77
CA GLY A 723 -12.74 -39.59 15.40
C GLY A 723 -11.84 -38.42 15.76
N PRO A 724 -11.05 -38.44 16.87
CA PRO A 724 -10.33 -37.25 17.29
C PRO A 724 -9.14 -36.94 16.40
N ALA A 725 -9.06 -35.65 16.06
CA ALA A 725 -7.94 -34.87 15.54
C ALA A 725 -6.71 -35.61 15.00
N ALA A 726 -6.60 -35.70 13.68
CA ALA A 726 -5.34 -35.89 12.99
C ALA A 726 -5.38 -35.18 11.65
N ASN A 727 -4.50 -34.24 11.48
CA ASN A 727 -3.84 -33.72 10.27
C ASN A 727 -4.67 -33.40 9.01
N GLU A 728 -4.67 -32.15 8.71
CA GLU A 728 -5.50 -31.42 7.77
C GLU A 728 -4.73 -31.12 6.48
N ALA A 729 -5.38 -31.30 5.31
CA ALA A 729 -4.85 -30.93 4.02
C ALA A 729 -5.07 -29.43 3.74
N ALA A 730 -4.13 -28.77 3.09
CA ALA A 730 -4.24 -27.36 2.72
C ALA A 730 -5.30 -27.13 1.66
N ASP A 731 -6.19 -26.16 1.88
CA ASP A 731 -7.19 -25.76 0.90
C ASP A 731 -6.59 -24.85 -0.18
N VAL A 732 -6.97 -25.13 -1.40
CA VAL A 732 -6.62 -24.31 -2.57
C VAL A 732 -7.74 -23.28 -2.77
N CYS A 733 -7.37 -22.02 -2.99
CA CYS A 733 -8.34 -20.98 -3.28
C CYS A 733 -9.09 -21.27 -4.58
N ALA A 734 -10.43 -21.42 -4.50
CA ALA A 734 -11.27 -21.72 -5.66
C ALA A 734 -11.28 -20.61 -6.74
N ALA A 735 -10.87 -19.38 -6.37
CA ALA A 735 -10.89 -18.24 -7.28
C ALA A 735 -9.56 -18.06 -8.06
N CYS A 736 -8.41 -18.38 -7.47
CA CYS A 736 -7.10 -18.15 -8.10
C CYS A 736 -6.20 -19.39 -8.15
N GLY A 737 -6.62 -20.51 -7.53
CA GLY A 737 -5.85 -21.75 -7.51
C GLY A 737 -4.63 -21.73 -6.57
N ASP A 738 -4.44 -20.70 -5.76
CA ASP A 738 -3.32 -20.58 -4.83
C ASP A 738 -3.66 -21.21 -3.47
N ILE A 739 -2.63 -21.76 -2.79
CA ILE A 739 -2.75 -22.38 -1.48
C ILE A 739 -2.59 -21.39 -0.32
N ALA A 740 -2.40 -20.11 -0.61
CA ALA A 740 -2.20 -19.05 0.38
C ALA A 740 -3.53 -18.60 1.05
N VAL A 741 -4.27 -19.54 1.64
CA VAL A 741 -5.52 -19.26 2.37
C VAL A 741 -5.21 -19.16 3.85
N VAL A 742 -5.51 -17.99 4.47
CA VAL A 742 -5.28 -17.73 5.89
C VAL A 742 -6.56 -17.35 6.62
N ARG A 743 -6.62 -17.67 7.91
CA ARG A 743 -7.74 -17.28 8.77
C ARG A 743 -7.51 -15.87 9.33
N LYS A 744 -8.45 -14.94 9.03
CA LYS A 744 -8.55 -13.64 9.72
C LYS A 744 -9.87 -13.60 10.50
N GLY A 745 -9.79 -13.74 11.83
CA GLY A 745 -10.97 -13.84 12.68
C GLY A 745 -11.81 -15.09 12.39
N SER A 746 -13.08 -14.92 12.02
CA SER A 746 -14.00 -16.01 11.66
C SER A 746 -13.99 -16.36 10.16
N ALA A 747 -13.23 -15.67 9.33
CA ALA A 747 -13.20 -15.86 7.87
C ALA A 747 -11.86 -16.43 7.39
N LEU A 748 -11.91 -17.27 6.34
CA LEU A 748 -10.75 -17.74 5.60
C LEU A 748 -10.60 -16.87 4.35
N ILE A 749 -9.45 -16.26 4.16
CA ILE A 749 -9.18 -15.31 3.07
C ILE A 749 -7.93 -15.76 2.32
N CYS A 750 -8.00 -15.80 0.99
CA CYS A 750 -6.82 -16.00 0.18
C CYS A 750 -5.97 -14.73 0.15
N GLN A 751 -4.71 -14.82 0.55
CA GLN A 751 -3.78 -13.67 0.56
C GLN A 751 -3.40 -13.20 -0.84
N THR A 752 -3.48 -14.08 -1.83
CA THR A 752 -3.09 -13.76 -3.21
C THR A 752 -4.15 -12.99 -3.97
N CYS A 753 -5.45 -13.33 -3.79
CA CYS A 753 -6.54 -12.68 -4.53
C CYS A 753 -7.56 -11.97 -3.63
N GLY A 754 -7.45 -12.06 -2.31
CA GLY A 754 -8.34 -11.39 -1.36
C GLY A 754 -9.74 -12.00 -1.21
N VAL A 755 -10.06 -13.10 -1.92
CA VAL A 755 -11.39 -13.73 -1.89
C VAL A 755 -11.55 -14.60 -0.65
N ARG A 756 -12.73 -14.59 -0.02
CA ARG A 756 -13.07 -15.52 1.07
C ARG A 756 -13.15 -16.95 0.53
N ALA A 757 -12.32 -17.84 1.06
CA ALA A 757 -12.39 -19.24 0.78
C ALA A 757 -13.61 -19.85 1.52
N GLY A 758 -14.58 -20.37 0.79
CA GLY A 758 -15.75 -21.06 1.37
C GLY A 758 -17.13 -20.51 1.01
N SER A 759 -17.27 -19.47 0.19
CA SER A 759 -18.58 -18.90 -0.18
C SER A 759 -19.24 -19.53 -1.44
N GLY A 760 -18.61 -20.55 -2.04
CA GLY A 760 -19.04 -21.06 -3.36
C GLY A 760 -19.84 -22.37 -3.40
N ALA A 761 -20.13 -23.03 -2.27
CA ALA A 761 -20.70 -24.39 -2.34
C ALA A 761 -21.83 -24.70 -1.35
N ARG A 762 -22.46 -23.73 -0.71
CA ARG A 762 -23.57 -24.02 0.24
C ARG A 762 -24.92 -23.37 -0.05
N ASP A 763 -25.07 -22.53 -1.07
CA ASP A 763 -26.36 -21.88 -1.36
C ASP A 763 -27.16 -22.48 -2.53
N GLN A 764 -26.81 -23.67 -3.03
CA GLN A 764 -27.62 -24.36 -4.06
C GLN A 764 -28.24 -25.70 -3.65
N ALA A 765 -28.22 -26.05 -2.37
CA ALA A 765 -28.87 -27.29 -1.89
C ALA A 765 -29.94 -27.03 -0.82
N GLY A 766 -30.73 -25.95 -0.93
CA GLY A 766 -31.73 -25.59 0.06
C GLY A 766 -33.07 -25.10 -0.49
N HIS A 767 -33.38 -25.32 -1.76
CA HIS A 767 -34.67 -24.92 -2.31
C HIS A 767 -35.21 -25.97 -3.31
N ASP A 768 -35.44 -27.17 -2.82
CA ASP A 768 -36.40 -28.11 -3.45
C ASP A 768 -36.74 -29.19 -2.41
N GLN A 769 -37.71 -28.92 -1.59
CA GLN A 769 -38.65 -29.85 -0.96
C GLN A 769 -39.38 -29.14 0.20
N MET A 770 -40.52 -28.57 -0.08
CA MET A 770 -41.74 -28.62 0.72
C MET A 770 -42.82 -27.83 -0.01
N GLY A 771 -43.43 -28.45 -0.94
CA GLY A 771 -44.77 -28.16 -1.40
C GLY A 771 -45.68 -29.33 -1.05
N HIS A 772 -46.81 -29.02 -0.53
CA HIS A 772 -47.97 -29.80 -0.07
C HIS A 772 -48.00 -30.13 1.41
N ASP A 773 -48.85 -29.41 2.13
CA ASP A 773 -50.21 -29.73 2.46
C ASP A 773 -50.86 -28.77 3.41
N GLN A 774 -52.08 -28.46 3.01
CA GLN A 774 -53.33 -28.25 3.82
C GLN A 774 -53.68 -26.85 4.31
N ALA A 775 -54.66 -26.43 3.61
CA ALA A 775 -55.87 -25.69 3.91
C ALA A 775 -56.40 -25.74 5.37
N GLY A 776 -56.95 -24.65 5.81
CA GLY A 776 -58.06 -24.70 6.76
C GLY A 776 -58.16 -23.59 7.74
N HIS A 777 -59.20 -22.73 7.54
CA HIS A 777 -59.99 -22.02 8.53
C HIS A 777 -59.35 -20.89 9.41
N ASP A 778 -59.77 -19.79 9.32
CA ASP A 778 -61.00 -19.04 9.61
C ASP A 778 -60.80 -17.94 10.66
N GLN A 779 -61.22 -16.73 10.30
CA GLN A 779 -61.90 -15.68 11.08
C GLN A 779 -61.26 -14.98 12.29
N THR A 780 -61.32 -13.70 12.11
CA THR A 780 -61.69 -12.64 13.09
C THR A 780 -60.63 -12.13 14.08
N GLY A 781 -60.52 -10.80 13.99
CA GLY A 781 -60.07 -9.93 15.05
C GLY A 781 -59.18 -8.79 14.59
#